data_787f9a44c90ad84286d23cf7258c5388
#
_entry.id   787f9a44c90ad84286d23cf7258c5388
#
_cell.length_a   1.000
_cell.length_b   1.000
_cell.length_c   1.000
_cell.angle_alpha   90.00
_cell.angle_beta   90.00
_cell.angle_gamma   90.00
#
_symmetry.space_group_name_H-M   'P 1'
#
loop_
_entity.id
_entity.type
_entity.pdbx_description
1 polymer ?
#
loop_
_entity_poly.entity_id
_entity_poly.type
_entity_poly.pdbx_seq_one_letter_code
_entity_poly.pdbx_strand_id
1 'polypeptide(L)'
;MSGWDEGAVSAYLPPETVLGQIEAAVVVTDRLSNLLYANAYAARLFDFPDIPERLVGRSLLSLGFEEEDLGKAAELAKQVLRGRAWDGTFASVRSGGARVFIRAQAVPLRHPSGAIDGIVIVGRQATRRSSQLERERIGLLERIGERLARSLELGLTLRHVAETLVPQFADHCFIDLYQGDKLFRRAQINAGGWEPAPGTWAAVGEQINYPEGHFCQQAMARLDPVLVSNLVYTDFPAPHAQSMRASEDAGLTSIVAAPLLARGELLGVISLALSRLTEREESCYDVDDRDFLGAVASRVAVAIDNAMLFEEERRTALAFQTSLLPQVKPTFDGLDVAWRYVPAKPLETHGQGIQTQVGGDWYDLIPLSAGRVGIVIGDVEGRGARAAAIMGQLRATLRAYAQDDKAPAEILRKLDDWCRTLRTPPSADGEHFDSPRASCTYLVYDAWSRSLSFANAGHDAPLVVTDGDVAELDIEHHGVLLGVRGTGVAGLPTYREESRTLKPGTTLVLYTDGLTDRRQRADGSGHYTEAEARQMLCAAVRGVAGSSAEAIAQAAEQAVPGDIDDDMAIVVVSTSHEDLASWQATFPAEAIRVSEARRHAQLTFERWGVPRAQIELACLLVSEVVTNVVLHTATPARRRHRMALEPAGAPVVPGAGPMAVPAGWDSDEFGDGSPGLPARTFTLRLRRGAAALWVEVFDADLRLPRIRSAGETDEGGRGLYLVDQLATRWGSRPIKDGKAVWFEVPVSPSGAPADERRRAGVSA
;
A
#
# COMPACT_ATOMS: atom_id res chain seq x y z
N MET A 1 -21.70 -53.99 3.37
CA MET A 1 -22.53 -55.21 3.14
C MET A 1 -21.94 -55.97 1.99
N SER A 2 -21.28 -57.00 2.35
CA SER A 2 -21.34 -58.37 1.92
C SER A 2 -21.18 -58.67 0.43
N GLY A 3 -19.97 -59.05 0.06
CA GLY A 3 -19.64 -60.31 -0.58
C GLY A 3 -20.38 -60.61 -1.88
N TRP A 4 -19.94 -60.03 -2.98
CA TRP A 4 -20.08 -60.73 -4.25
C TRP A 4 -19.04 -61.84 -4.25
N ASP A 5 -19.55 -63.05 -4.26
CA ASP A 5 -18.76 -64.28 -4.37
C ASP A 5 -18.13 -64.30 -5.77
N GLU A 6 -16.85 -63.92 -5.90
CA GLU A 6 -16.10 -63.89 -7.18
C GLU A 6 -16.10 -65.27 -7.90
N GLY A 7 -16.43 -66.34 -7.19
CA GLY A 7 -16.53 -67.71 -7.73
C GLY A 7 -17.82 -68.00 -8.50
N ALA A 8 -18.93 -67.30 -8.22
CA ALA A 8 -20.25 -67.65 -8.76
C ALA A 8 -20.52 -67.08 -10.16
N VAL A 9 -19.91 -65.94 -10.52
CA VAL A 9 -20.09 -65.30 -11.84
C VAL A 9 -19.23 -65.99 -12.90
N SER A 10 -18.06 -66.50 -12.53
CA SER A 10 -17.16 -67.22 -13.45
C SER A 10 -17.71 -68.60 -13.91
N ALA A 11 -18.66 -69.15 -13.18
CA ALA A 11 -19.30 -70.48 -13.53
C ALA A 11 -20.42 -70.35 -14.56
N TYR A 12 -20.94 -69.20 -14.86
CA TYR A 12 -22.15 -69.02 -15.68
C TYR A 12 -21.95 -68.27 -17.00
N LEU A 13 -20.96 -67.43 -17.15
CA LEU A 13 -20.71 -66.68 -18.41
C LEU A 13 -19.22 -66.63 -18.74
N PRO A 14 -18.78 -67.09 -19.92
CA PRO A 14 -17.42 -66.88 -20.37
C PRO A 14 -17.06 -65.40 -20.42
N PRO A 15 -15.83 -64.97 -20.06
CA PRO A 15 -15.40 -63.56 -20.09
C PRO A 15 -15.69 -62.89 -21.43
N GLU A 16 -15.59 -63.60 -22.52
CA GLU A 16 -15.87 -63.12 -23.87
C GLU A 16 -17.34 -62.74 -24.06
N THR A 17 -18.26 -63.47 -23.42
CA THR A 17 -19.70 -63.16 -23.44
C THR A 17 -20.01 -61.85 -22.67
N VAL A 18 -19.32 -61.62 -21.55
CA VAL A 18 -19.50 -60.41 -20.75
C VAL A 18 -18.93 -59.19 -21.50
N LEU A 19 -17.75 -59.33 -22.06
CA LEU A 19 -17.11 -58.27 -22.83
C LEU A 19 -17.85 -57.96 -24.14
N GLY A 20 -18.52 -58.95 -24.70
CA GLY A 20 -19.38 -58.83 -25.90
C GLY A 20 -20.63 -58.00 -25.69
N GLN A 21 -21.14 -57.89 -24.45
CA GLN A 21 -22.33 -57.10 -24.11
C GLN A 21 -22.05 -55.65 -23.80
N ILE A 22 -20.78 -55.26 -23.69
CA ILE A 22 -20.41 -53.89 -23.43
C ILE A 22 -20.64 -53.04 -24.69
N GLU A 23 -21.43 -51.98 -24.56
CA GLU A 23 -21.70 -51.00 -25.61
C GLU A 23 -20.54 -50.03 -25.80
N ALA A 24 -19.31 -50.59 -25.90
CA ALA A 24 -18.08 -49.91 -26.22
C ALA A 24 -17.13 -50.86 -26.95
N ALA A 25 -16.26 -50.36 -27.78
CA ALA A 25 -15.20 -51.14 -28.39
C ALA A 25 -14.22 -51.58 -27.32
N VAL A 26 -14.13 -52.88 -27.07
CA VAL A 26 -13.13 -53.47 -26.18
C VAL A 26 -12.09 -54.18 -27.04
N VAL A 27 -10.85 -53.73 -26.93
CA VAL A 27 -9.72 -54.30 -27.68
C VAL A 27 -8.63 -54.65 -26.68
N VAL A 28 -8.01 -55.84 -26.84
CA VAL A 28 -6.83 -56.28 -26.08
C VAL A 28 -5.72 -56.57 -27.04
N THR A 29 -4.52 -56.06 -26.72
CA THR A 29 -3.31 -56.26 -27.56
C THR A 29 -2.20 -56.93 -26.79
N ASP A 30 -1.24 -57.51 -27.50
CA ASP A 30 0.06 -57.91 -26.98
C ASP A 30 0.96 -56.69 -26.79
N ARG A 31 2.22 -56.95 -26.36
CA ARG A 31 3.27 -55.89 -26.18
C ARG A 31 3.74 -55.26 -27.50
N LEU A 32 3.48 -55.91 -28.64
CA LEU A 32 3.77 -55.42 -29.97
C LEU A 32 2.59 -54.70 -30.63
N SER A 33 1.50 -54.48 -29.85
CA SER A 33 0.26 -53.88 -30.31
C SER A 33 -0.51 -54.73 -31.33
N ASN A 34 -0.29 -56.04 -31.38
CA ASN A 34 -1.13 -56.97 -32.14
C ASN A 34 -2.40 -57.32 -31.35
N LEU A 35 -3.52 -57.32 -31.98
CA LEU A 35 -4.82 -57.60 -31.37
C LEU A 35 -4.90 -59.08 -30.94
N LEU A 36 -5.15 -59.28 -29.64
CA LEU A 36 -5.43 -60.56 -29.04
C LEU A 36 -6.93 -60.82 -28.90
N TYR A 37 -7.71 -59.78 -28.74
CA TYR A 37 -9.17 -59.83 -28.60
C TYR A 37 -9.81 -58.52 -29.09
N ALA A 38 -10.97 -58.61 -29.71
CA ALA A 38 -11.85 -57.51 -30.03
C ALA A 38 -13.29 -57.96 -29.88
N ASN A 39 -14.16 -57.14 -29.24
CA ASN A 39 -15.58 -57.48 -29.16
C ASN A 39 -16.33 -57.08 -30.42
N ALA A 40 -17.59 -57.52 -30.55
CA ALA A 40 -18.46 -57.22 -31.70
C ALA A 40 -18.67 -55.73 -31.94
N TYR A 41 -18.65 -54.90 -30.90
CA TYR A 41 -18.75 -53.46 -31.03
C TYR A 41 -17.47 -52.88 -31.68
N ALA A 42 -16.29 -53.33 -31.28
CA ALA A 42 -15.04 -52.95 -31.91
C ALA A 42 -15.00 -53.35 -33.39
N ALA A 43 -15.45 -54.53 -33.73
CA ALA A 43 -15.53 -54.98 -35.13
C ALA A 43 -16.43 -54.06 -35.97
N ARG A 44 -17.58 -53.69 -35.48
CA ARG A 44 -18.47 -52.71 -36.16
C ARG A 44 -17.82 -51.31 -36.26
N LEU A 45 -17.16 -50.87 -35.21
CA LEU A 45 -16.53 -49.55 -35.14
C LEU A 45 -15.42 -49.38 -36.20
N PHE A 46 -14.64 -50.45 -36.42
CA PHE A 46 -13.52 -50.50 -37.37
C PHE A 46 -13.91 -51.12 -38.73
N ASP A 47 -15.18 -51.25 -39.05
CA ASP A 47 -15.71 -51.72 -40.36
C ASP A 47 -15.45 -53.19 -40.66
N PHE A 48 -15.45 -54.04 -39.63
CA PHE A 48 -15.39 -55.51 -39.73
C PHE A 48 -16.65 -56.17 -39.10
N PRO A 49 -17.87 -55.85 -39.58
CA PRO A 49 -19.12 -56.09 -38.84
C PRO A 49 -19.47 -57.57 -38.63
N ASP A 50 -18.96 -58.44 -39.48
CA ASP A 50 -19.45 -59.84 -39.50
C ASP A 50 -18.59 -60.84 -38.72
N ILE A 51 -17.31 -60.52 -38.45
CA ILE A 51 -16.37 -61.44 -37.85
C ILE A 51 -15.32 -60.73 -37.01
N PRO A 52 -15.53 -60.58 -35.69
CA PRO A 52 -14.52 -59.97 -34.75
C PRO A 52 -13.15 -60.68 -34.81
N GLU A 53 -13.14 -61.98 -35.07
CA GLU A 53 -11.95 -62.82 -35.16
C GLU A 53 -10.98 -62.38 -36.30
N ARG A 54 -11.50 -61.69 -37.33
CA ARG A 54 -10.65 -61.11 -38.39
C ARG A 54 -9.74 -59.98 -37.95
N LEU A 55 -10.05 -59.40 -36.80
CA LEU A 55 -9.20 -58.37 -36.19
C LEU A 55 -8.04 -58.99 -35.41
N VAL A 56 -8.21 -60.20 -34.87
CA VAL A 56 -7.17 -60.88 -34.08
C VAL A 56 -5.91 -61.12 -34.91
N GLY A 57 -4.76 -60.80 -34.34
CA GLY A 57 -3.45 -60.94 -35.01
C GLY A 57 -3.08 -59.74 -35.88
N ARG A 58 -3.96 -58.79 -36.14
CA ARG A 58 -3.60 -57.55 -36.85
C ARG A 58 -2.94 -56.55 -35.88
N SER A 59 -2.10 -55.71 -36.42
CA SER A 59 -1.59 -54.56 -35.65
C SER A 59 -2.69 -53.54 -35.39
N LEU A 60 -2.80 -53.02 -34.17
CA LEU A 60 -3.68 -51.93 -33.81
C LEU A 60 -3.51 -50.74 -34.77
N LEU A 61 -2.27 -50.44 -35.16
CA LEU A 61 -1.93 -49.32 -36.07
C LEU A 61 -2.47 -49.50 -37.48
N SER A 62 -2.88 -50.77 -37.86
CA SER A 62 -3.45 -51.06 -39.18
C SER A 62 -4.95 -50.84 -39.24
N LEU A 63 -5.60 -50.40 -38.18
CA LEU A 63 -7.06 -50.22 -38.10
C LEU A 63 -7.60 -48.91 -38.71
N GLY A 64 -6.86 -48.33 -39.66
CA GLY A 64 -7.34 -47.14 -40.39
C GLY A 64 -7.22 -45.83 -39.64
N PHE A 65 -6.24 -45.67 -38.77
CA PHE A 65 -5.95 -44.38 -38.17
C PHE A 65 -5.42 -43.41 -39.23
N GLU A 66 -5.73 -42.11 -39.06
CA GLU A 66 -5.19 -41.07 -39.91
C GLU A 66 -3.67 -40.89 -39.66
N GLU A 67 -2.92 -40.41 -40.69
CA GLU A 67 -1.49 -40.20 -40.60
C GLU A 67 -1.11 -39.28 -39.41
N GLU A 68 -1.94 -38.26 -39.12
CA GLU A 68 -1.74 -37.36 -38.01
C GLU A 68 -1.89 -38.02 -36.62
N ASP A 69 -2.71 -39.08 -36.54
CA ASP A 69 -2.98 -39.80 -35.29
C ASP A 69 -2.12 -41.03 -35.07
N LEU A 70 -1.36 -41.47 -36.06
CA LEU A 70 -0.39 -42.57 -35.93
C LEU A 70 0.67 -42.27 -34.85
N GLY A 71 1.12 -41.02 -34.75
CA GLY A 71 2.04 -40.57 -33.72
C GLY A 71 1.44 -40.69 -32.30
N LYS A 72 0.14 -40.35 -32.14
CA LYS A 72 -0.58 -40.48 -30.87
C LYS A 72 -0.75 -41.95 -30.48
N ALA A 73 -1.09 -42.80 -31.41
CA ALA A 73 -1.23 -44.23 -31.17
C ALA A 73 0.07 -44.89 -30.72
N ALA A 74 1.23 -44.47 -31.31
CA ALA A 74 2.53 -44.94 -30.90
C ALA A 74 2.91 -44.45 -29.49
N GLU A 75 2.58 -43.17 -29.15
CA GLU A 75 2.82 -42.62 -27.82
C GLU A 75 1.92 -43.24 -26.75
N LEU A 76 0.66 -43.58 -27.08
CA LEU A 76 -0.26 -44.37 -26.25
C LEU A 76 0.40 -45.71 -25.87
N ALA A 77 0.83 -46.47 -26.89
CA ALA A 77 1.43 -47.81 -26.66
C ALA A 77 2.69 -47.66 -25.72
N LYS A 78 3.49 -46.68 -25.95
CA LYS A 78 4.68 -46.40 -25.15
C LYS A 78 4.37 -45.99 -23.70
N GLN A 79 3.38 -45.15 -23.46
CA GLN A 79 2.95 -44.76 -22.11
C GLN A 79 2.38 -45.92 -21.34
N VAL A 80 1.43 -46.69 -21.97
CA VAL A 80 0.74 -47.77 -21.30
C VAL A 80 1.68 -48.94 -21.00
N LEU A 81 2.59 -49.27 -21.89
CA LEU A 81 3.63 -50.29 -21.65
C LEU A 81 4.63 -49.87 -20.57
N ARG A 82 4.71 -48.59 -20.20
CA ARG A 82 5.44 -48.08 -19.01
C ARG A 82 4.60 -48.10 -17.73
N GLY A 83 3.38 -48.64 -17.78
CA GLY A 83 2.50 -48.78 -16.62
C GLY A 83 1.61 -47.60 -16.33
N ARG A 84 1.48 -46.62 -17.21
CA ARG A 84 0.60 -45.43 -17.07
C ARG A 84 -0.67 -45.65 -17.90
N ALA A 85 -1.84 -45.26 -17.36
CA ALA A 85 -3.04 -45.19 -18.15
C ALA A 85 -2.98 -44.06 -19.16
N TRP A 86 -3.70 -44.16 -20.26
CA TRP A 86 -3.83 -43.15 -21.29
C TRP A 86 -5.33 -42.94 -21.62
N ASP A 87 -5.69 -41.68 -21.89
CA ASP A 87 -7.03 -41.25 -22.35
C ASP A 87 -6.86 -40.26 -23.52
N GLY A 88 -7.67 -40.42 -24.59
CA GLY A 88 -7.57 -39.52 -25.72
C GLY A 88 -8.52 -39.88 -26.86
N THR A 89 -8.53 -39.07 -27.91
CA THR A 89 -9.37 -39.21 -29.10
C THR A 89 -8.52 -39.42 -30.34
N PHE A 90 -8.92 -40.39 -31.18
CA PHE A 90 -8.35 -40.71 -32.50
C PHE A 90 -9.35 -40.48 -33.59
N ALA A 91 -8.88 -40.13 -34.78
CA ALA A 91 -9.64 -40.21 -36.01
C ALA A 91 -9.33 -41.54 -36.73
N SER A 92 -10.34 -42.24 -37.15
CA SER A 92 -10.23 -43.42 -37.98
C SER A 92 -11.04 -43.25 -39.25
N VAL A 93 -10.52 -43.74 -40.39
CA VAL A 93 -11.19 -43.71 -41.69
C VAL A 93 -11.75 -45.08 -41.99
N ARG A 94 -13.07 -45.19 -42.18
CA ARG A 94 -13.73 -46.43 -42.59
C ARG A 94 -13.45 -46.75 -44.06
N SER A 95 -13.68 -47.98 -44.45
CA SER A 95 -13.49 -48.48 -45.83
C SER A 95 -14.24 -47.68 -46.89
N GLY A 96 -15.33 -47.03 -46.51
CA GLY A 96 -16.14 -46.11 -47.36
C GLY A 96 -15.65 -44.66 -47.35
N GLY A 97 -14.52 -44.32 -46.77
CA GLY A 97 -13.97 -42.95 -46.67
C GLY A 97 -14.61 -42.09 -45.57
N ALA A 98 -15.54 -42.61 -44.81
CA ALA A 98 -16.18 -41.88 -43.72
C ALA A 98 -15.23 -41.76 -42.51
N ARG A 99 -15.05 -40.56 -42.03
CA ARG A 99 -14.23 -40.25 -40.87
C ARG A 99 -15.00 -40.47 -39.58
N VAL A 100 -14.45 -41.24 -38.66
CA VAL A 100 -15.06 -41.54 -37.34
C VAL A 100 -14.06 -41.17 -36.27
N PHE A 101 -14.50 -40.39 -35.27
CA PHE A 101 -13.71 -40.10 -34.10
C PHE A 101 -14.00 -41.13 -32.99
N ILE A 102 -12.94 -41.59 -32.34
CA ILE A 102 -13.03 -42.62 -31.30
C ILE A 102 -12.36 -42.07 -30.05
N ARG A 103 -13.12 -41.87 -28.98
CA ARG A 103 -12.56 -41.61 -27.66
C ARG A 103 -12.20 -42.93 -27.00
N ALA A 104 -10.96 -43.10 -26.59
CA ALA A 104 -10.45 -44.33 -26.04
C ALA A 104 -9.66 -44.12 -24.76
N GLN A 105 -9.85 -45.06 -23.82
CA GLN A 105 -9.03 -45.20 -22.64
C GLN A 105 -8.21 -46.46 -22.76
N ALA A 106 -6.91 -46.40 -22.40
CA ALA A 106 -6.01 -47.53 -22.47
C ALA A 106 -5.28 -47.74 -21.13
N VAL A 107 -5.32 -49.01 -20.68
CA VAL A 107 -4.63 -49.41 -19.43
C VAL A 107 -3.74 -50.60 -19.67
N PRO A 108 -2.66 -50.82 -18.87
CA PRO A 108 -1.81 -51.97 -19.03
C PRO A 108 -2.49 -53.26 -18.64
N LEU A 109 -2.42 -54.28 -19.53
CA LEU A 109 -2.78 -55.65 -19.22
C LEU A 109 -1.67 -56.24 -18.38
N ARG A 110 -1.97 -56.69 -17.15
CA ARG A 110 -0.99 -57.22 -16.22
C ARG A 110 -1.13 -58.72 -16.04
N HIS A 111 -0.03 -59.39 -16.13
CA HIS A 111 0.11 -60.80 -15.72
C HIS A 111 0.00 -60.91 -14.18
N PRO A 112 -0.45 -62.03 -13.61
CA PRO A 112 -0.47 -62.25 -12.16
C PRO A 112 0.91 -62.04 -11.47
N SER A 113 2.00 -62.14 -12.18
CA SER A 113 3.37 -61.82 -11.72
C SER A 113 3.64 -60.32 -11.62
N GLY A 114 2.74 -59.44 -12.06
CA GLY A 114 2.88 -58.01 -12.12
C GLY A 114 3.50 -57.47 -13.41
N ALA A 115 4.00 -58.34 -14.28
CA ALA A 115 4.54 -57.94 -15.59
C ALA A 115 3.45 -57.43 -16.51
N ILE A 116 3.78 -56.49 -17.39
CA ILE A 116 2.83 -55.96 -18.38
C ILE A 116 2.91 -56.83 -19.62
N ASP A 117 1.81 -57.50 -19.98
CA ASP A 117 1.72 -58.42 -21.12
C ASP A 117 1.08 -57.79 -22.37
N GLY A 118 0.45 -56.62 -22.21
CA GLY A 118 -0.21 -55.96 -23.31
C GLY A 118 -0.99 -54.71 -22.87
N ILE A 119 -1.96 -54.34 -23.66
CA ILE A 119 -2.82 -53.14 -23.45
C ILE A 119 -4.26 -53.55 -23.58
N VAL A 120 -5.11 -53.06 -22.66
CA VAL A 120 -6.58 -53.09 -22.77
C VAL A 120 -7.05 -51.71 -23.18
N ILE A 121 -7.79 -51.62 -24.27
CA ILE A 121 -8.33 -50.36 -24.80
C ILE A 121 -9.84 -50.46 -24.78
N VAL A 122 -10.50 -49.48 -24.20
CA VAL A 122 -11.96 -49.31 -24.25
C VAL A 122 -12.24 -48.00 -24.99
N GLY A 123 -12.98 -48.09 -26.11
CA GLY A 123 -13.27 -46.96 -26.98
C GLY A 123 -14.76 -46.84 -27.32
N ARG A 124 -15.21 -45.60 -27.49
CA ARG A 124 -16.58 -45.30 -28.01
C ARG A 124 -16.46 -44.36 -29.20
N GLN A 125 -17.41 -44.45 -30.11
CA GLN A 125 -17.52 -43.51 -31.20
C GLN A 125 -17.84 -42.13 -30.64
N ALA A 126 -16.93 -41.18 -30.84
CA ALA A 126 -17.18 -39.80 -30.54
C ALA A 126 -17.98 -39.17 -31.68
N THR A 127 -19.10 -38.56 -31.41
CA THR A 127 -19.83 -37.80 -32.42
C THR A 127 -19.08 -36.53 -32.81
N ARG A 128 -19.24 -36.05 -34.05
CA ARG A 128 -18.68 -34.76 -34.49
C ARG A 128 -18.99 -33.63 -33.49
N ARG A 129 -20.11 -33.75 -32.81
CA ARG A 129 -20.63 -32.86 -31.81
C ARG A 129 -19.78 -32.87 -30.52
N SER A 130 -19.37 -34.04 -30.02
CA SER A 130 -18.54 -34.10 -28.80
C SER A 130 -17.14 -33.47 -29.01
N SER A 131 -16.55 -33.63 -30.18
CA SER A 131 -15.25 -33.00 -30.49
C SER A 131 -15.36 -31.50 -30.78
N GLN A 132 -16.54 -30.99 -31.12
CA GLN A 132 -16.79 -29.55 -31.25
C GLN A 132 -17.00 -28.92 -29.88
N LEU A 133 -17.80 -29.52 -29.01
CA LEU A 133 -18.02 -29.10 -27.62
C LEU A 133 -16.72 -29.09 -26.83
N GLU A 134 -15.85 -30.09 -27.01
CA GLU A 134 -14.54 -30.11 -26.34
C GLU A 134 -13.62 -28.98 -26.80
N ARG A 135 -13.62 -28.63 -28.09
CA ARG A 135 -12.91 -27.46 -28.62
C ARG A 135 -13.48 -26.14 -28.08
N GLU A 136 -14.78 -26.04 -27.97
CA GLU A 136 -15.45 -24.86 -27.39
C GLU A 136 -15.11 -24.70 -25.92
N ARG A 137 -15.09 -25.81 -25.13
CA ARG A 137 -14.66 -25.81 -23.72
C ARG A 137 -13.19 -25.40 -23.56
N ILE A 138 -12.28 -25.92 -24.41
CA ILE A 138 -10.85 -25.52 -24.40
C ILE A 138 -10.72 -24.04 -24.72
N GLY A 139 -11.37 -23.54 -25.77
CA GLY A 139 -11.36 -22.14 -26.13
C GLY A 139 -11.95 -21.22 -25.05
N LEU A 140 -12.93 -21.71 -24.29
CA LEU A 140 -13.51 -20.99 -23.18
C LEU A 140 -12.53 -20.92 -22.00
N LEU A 141 -11.83 -22.03 -21.67
CA LEU A 141 -10.77 -22.06 -20.66
C LEU A 141 -9.60 -21.14 -20.97
N GLU A 142 -9.21 -21.04 -22.24
CA GLU A 142 -8.16 -20.11 -22.70
C GLU A 142 -8.60 -18.66 -22.51
N ARG A 143 -9.81 -18.31 -22.95
CA ARG A 143 -10.35 -16.95 -22.77
C ARG A 143 -10.49 -16.57 -21.29
N ILE A 144 -10.94 -17.51 -20.44
CA ILE A 144 -10.97 -17.28 -18.99
C ILE A 144 -9.55 -17.02 -18.46
N GLY A 145 -8.57 -17.85 -18.86
CA GLY A 145 -7.18 -17.69 -18.47
C GLY A 145 -6.59 -16.32 -18.87
N GLU A 146 -6.85 -15.88 -20.11
CA GLU A 146 -6.40 -14.56 -20.59
C GLU A 146 -7.05 -13.41 -19.80
N ARG A 147 -8.35 -13.51 -19.50
CA ARG A 147 -9.06 -12.49 -18.71
C ARG A 147 -8.61 -12.44 -17.26
N LEU A 148 -8.36 -13.61 -16.64
CA LEU A 148 -7.82 -13.71 -15.29
C LEU A 148 -6.41 -13.11 -15.16
N ALA A 149 -5.62 -13.13 -16.24
CA ALA A 149 -4.27 -12.57 -16.25
C ALA A 149 -4.25 -11.04 -16.42
N ARG A 150 -5.37 -10.41 -16.80
CA ARG A 150 -5.42 -8.98 -17.13
C ARG A 150 -5.70 -8.06 -15.95
N SER A 151 -6.32 -8.54 -14.89
CA SER A 151 -6.68 -7.72 -13.73
C SER A 151 -6.47 -8.46 -12.43
N LEU A 152 -5.94 -7.76 -11.43
CA LEU A 152 -5.88 -8.21 -10.04
C LEU A 152 -6.98 -7.59 -9.16
N GLU A 153 -7.85 -6.77 -9.75
CA GLU A 153 -9.03 -6.29 -9.03
C GLU A 153 -10.05 -7.43 -8.92
N LEU A 154 -10.26 -7.91 -7.70
CA LEU A 154 -11.09 -9.08 -7.42
C LEU A 154 -12.50 -8.94 -8.01
N GLY A 155 -13.14 -7.79 -7.85
CA GLY A 155 -14.53 -7.56 -8.32
C GLY A 155 -14.65 -7.63 -9.84
N LEU A 156 -13.75 -6.99 -10.57
CA LEU A 156 -13.71 -7.01 -12.04
C LEU A 156 -13.36 -8.40 -12.56
N THR A 157 -12.39 -9.06 -11.94
CA THR A 157 -11.97 -10.42 -12.29
C THR A 157 -13.13 -11.41 -12.20
N LEU A 158 -13.87 -11.40 -11.08
CA LEU A 158 -15.03 -12.28 -10.90
C LEU A 158 -16.17 -12.00 -11.87
N ARG A 159 -16.43 -10.72 -12.14
CA ARG A 159 -17.44 -10.32 -13.13
C ARG A 159 -17.07 -10.80 -14.53
N HIS A 160 -15.82 -10.60 -14.96
CA HIS A 160 -15.34 -11.02 -16.28
C HIS A 160 -15.41 -12.55 -16.46
N VAL A 161 -15.15 -13.33 -15.39
CA VAL A 161 -15.33 -14.80 -15.41
C VAL A 161 -16.79 -15.13 -15.64
N ALA A 162 -17.69 -14.56 -14.85
CA ALA A 162 -19.13 -14.81 -14.97
C ALA A 162 -19.67 -14.40 -16.34
N GLU A 163 -19.29 -13.23 -16.88
CA GLU A 163 -19.63 -12.76 -18.22
C GLU A 163 -19.07 -13.65 -19.34
N THR A 164 -17.97 -14.34 -19.10
CA THR A 164 -17.39 -15.28 -20.07
C THR A 164 -18.16 -16.59 -20.10
N LEU A 165 -18.68 -17.03 -18.95
CA LEU A 165 -19.44 -18.26 -18.84
C LEU A 165 -20.90 -18.10 -19.29
N VAL A 166 -21.48 -16.90 -19.10
CA VAL A 166 -22.86 -16.58 -19.49
C VAL A 166 -22.83 -15.73 -20.78
N PRO A 167 -23.62 -16.01 -21.85
CA PRO A 167 -24.57 -17.13 -21.97
C PRO A 167 -23.98 -18.42 -22.56
N GLN A 168 -22.68 -18.46 -22.88
CA GLN A 168 -22.09 -19.55 -23.68
C GLN A 168 -22.17 -20.93 -23.02
N PHE A 169 -22.01 -20.98 -21.70
CA PHE A 169 -21.95 -22.22 -20.95
C PHE A 169 -23.09 -22.36 -19.90
N ALA A 170 -23.61 -21.22 -19.43
CA ALA A 170 -24.66 -21.16 -18.43
C ALA A 170 -25.67 -20.05 -18.72
N ASP A 171 -26.88 -20.13 -18.18
CA ASP A 171 -27.81 -19.00 -18.14
C ASP A 171 -27.64 -18.17 -16.88
N HIS A 172 -27.17 -18.78 -15.81
CA HIS A 172 -26.90 -18.10 -14.54
C HIS A 172 -25.55 -18.54 -13.99
N CYS A 173 -24.76 -17.57 -13.53
CA CYS A 173 -23.48 -17.81 -12.86
C CYS A 173 -23.46 -17.06 -11.53
N PHE A 174 -23.06 -17.76 -10.48
CA PHE A 174 -22.90 -17.21 -9.13
C PHE A 174 -21.51 -17.55 -8.62
N ILE A 175 -20.86 -16.56 -8.01
CA ILE A 175 -19.57 -16.74 -7.34
C ILE A 175 -19.69 -16.18 -5.94
N ASP A 176 -19.53 -17.05 -4.95
CA ASP A 176 -19.67 -16.74 -3.54
C ASP A 176 -18.34 -17.02 -2.84
N LEU A 177 -17.82 -16.05 -2.09
CA LEU A 177 -16.54 -16.15 -1.42
C LEU A 177 -16.67 -15.95 0.09
N TYR A 178 -15.83 -16.64 0.85
CA TYR A 178 -15.68 -16.44 2.27
C TYR A 178 -15.03 -15.09 2.59
N GLN A 179 -15.55 -14.45 3.64
CA GLN A 179 -14.93 -13.32 4.32
C GLN A 179 -14.96 -13.63 5.83
N GLY A 180 -13.83 -14.09 6.35
CA GLY A 180 -13.81 -14.75 7.65
C GLY A 180 -14.59 -16.08 7.61
N ASP A 181 -15.55 -16.26 8.51
CA ASP A 181 -16.43 -17.44 8.61
C ASP A 181 -17.75 -17.32 7.84
N LYS A 182 -17.98 -16.20 7.12
CA LYS A 182 -19.21 -15.89 6.43
C LYS A 182 -19.03 -15.90 4.92
N LEU A 183 -20.00 -16.44 4.21
CA LEU A 183 -20.03 -16.50 2.75
C LEU A 183 -20.82 -15.31 2.19
N PHE A 184 -20.27 -14.63 1.18
CA PHE A 184 -20.88 -13.47 0.53
C PHE A 184 -20.93 -13.66 -0.99
N ARG A 185 -22.01 -13.22 -1.64
CA ARG A 185 -22.09 -13.16 -3.09
C ARG A 185 -21.14 -12.08 -3.62
N ARG A 186 -20.25 -12.47 -4.50
CA ARG A 186 -19.26 -11.55 -5.10
C ARG A 186 -19.51 -11.26 -6.58
N ALA A 187 -20.11 -12.21 -7.28
CA ALA A 187 -20.55 -11.99 -8.66
C ALA A 187 -21.83 -12.75 -8.94
N GLN A 188 -22.67 -12.15 -9.77
CA GLN A 188 -23.89 -12.78 -10.29
C GLN A 188 -24.14 -12.24 -11.70
N ILE A 189 -24.29 -13.13 -12.66
CA ILE A 189 -24.66 -12.79 -14.05
C ILE A 189 -25.81 -13.71 -14.48
N ASN A 190 -26.80 -13.13 -15.11
CA ASN A 190 -27.98 -13.83 -15.63
C ASN A 190 -28.12 -13.56 -17.13
N ALA A 191 -28.42 -14.59 -17.92
CA ALA A 191 -28.63 -14.46 -19.35
C ALA A 191 -29.93 -13.68 -19.67
N GLY A 192 -29.95 -13.07 -20.83
CA GLY A 192 -31.16 -12.39 -21.36
C GLY A 192 -31.65 -11.20 -20.55
N GLY A 193 -30.83 -10.65 -19.62
CA GLY A 193 -31.24 -9.54 -18.77
C GLY A 193 -32.30 -9.91 -17.74
N TRP A 194 -32.51 -11.23 -17.46
CA TRP A 194 -33.41 -11.67 -16.44
C TRP A 194 -32.93 -11.26 -15.05
N GLU A 195 -33.81 -10.68 -14.25
CA GLU A 195 -33.49 -10.28 -12.88
C GLU A 195 -34.45 -10.96 -11.90
N PRO A 196 -33.94 -11.51 -10.78
CA PRO A 196 -34.77 -12.05 -9.73
C PRO A 196 -35.61 -10.97 -9.07
N ALA A 197 -36.80 -11.32 -8.60
CA ALA A 197 -37.60 -10.42 -7.79
C ALA A 197 -36.81 -10.03 -6.52
N PRO A 198 -36.92 -8.78 -6.05
CA PRO A 198 -36.18 -8.31 -4.89
C PRO A 198 -36.35 -9.20 -3.67
N GLY A 199 -35.24 -9.59 -3.01
CA GLY A 199 -35.23 -10.41 -1.81
C GLY A 199 -35.44 -11.94 -2.05
N THR A 200 -35.41 -12.41 -3.31
CA THR A 200 -35.54 -13.85 -3.64
C THR A 200 -34.17 -14.51 -3.73
N TRP A 201 -33.24 -13.96 -4.46
CA TRP A 201 -31.82 -14.35 -4.45
C TRP A 201 -30.99 -13.29 -3.77
N ALA A 202 -29.95 -13.69 -3.06
CA ALA A 202 -29.03 -12.75 -2.46
C ALA A 202 -28.37 -11.89 -3.54
N ALA A 203 -28.34 -10.57 -3.34
CA ALA A 203 -27.68 -9.65 -4.23
C ALA A 203 -26.15 -9.69 -4.04
N VAL A 204 -25.41 -9.11 -5.01
CA VAL A 204 -23.96 -8.96 -4.87
C VAL A 204 -23.64 -8.09 -3.64
N GLY A 205 -22.77 -8.60 -2.77
CA GLY A 205 -22.43 -7.98 -1.48
C GLY A 205 -23.23 -8.53 -0.28
N GLU A 206 -24.30 -9.27 -0.49
CA GLU A 206 -25.08 -9.86 0.59
C GLU A 206 -24.50 -11.17 1.12
N GLN A 207 -24.72 -11.41 2.42
CA GLN A 207 -24.34 -12.66 3.07
C GLN A 207 -25.26 -13.81 2.62
N ILE A 208 -24.64 -14.96 2.33
CA ILE A 208 -25.33 -16.18 1.95
C ILE A 208 -25.13 -17.24 3.03
N ASN A 209 -26.19 -18.01 3.25
CA ASN A 209 -26.13 -19.20 4.09
C ASN A 209 -26.78 -20.37 3.35
N TYR A 210 -25.98 -21.31 2.90
CA TYR A 210 -26.49 -22.54 2.25
C TYR A 210 -26.83 -23.58 3.32
N PRO A 211 -28.08 -24.11 3.34
CA PRO A 211 -28.45 -25.11 4.29
C PRO A 211 -27.75 -26.44 4.04
N GLU A 212 -27.72 -27.27 5.04
CA GLU A 212 -27.24 -28.66 4.91
C GLU A 212 -28.01 -29.41 3.80
N GLY A 213 -27.27 -30.05 2.89
CA GLY A 213 -27.83 -30.73 1.73
C GLY A 213 -27.98 -29.87 0.48
N HIS A 214 -27.77 -28.55 0.54
CA HIS A 214 -27.71 -27.69 -0.66
C HIS A 214 -26.52 -28.08 -1.54
N PHE A 215 -26.66 -28.08 -2.86
CA PHE A 215 -25.58 -28.48 -3.80
C PHE A 215 -24.30 -27.68 -3.64
N CYS A 216 -24.36 -26.36 -3.40
CA CYS A 216 -23.17 -25.54 -3.10
C CYS A 216 -22.53 -25.97 -1.78
N GLN A 217 -23.31 -26.21 -0.73
CA GLN A 217 -22.82 -26.71 0.54
C GLN A 217 -22.18 -28.10 0.38
N GLN A 218 -22.81 -29.00 -0.41
CA GLN A 218 -22.23 -30.31 -0.71
C GLN A 218 -20.90 -30.21 -1.45
N ALA A 219 -20.79 -29.32 -2.46
CA ALA A 219 -19.56 -29.09 -3.19
C ALA A 219 -18.43 -28.59 -2.26
N MET A 220 -18.74 -27.63 -1.39
CA MET A 220 -17.77 -27.11 -0.41
C MET A 220 -17.37 -28.16 0.65
N ALA A 221 -18.31 -28.92 1.15
CA ALA A 221 -18.06 -29.96 2.17
C ALA A 221 -17.25 -31.14 1.63
N ARG A 222 -17.49 -31.54 0.37
CA ARG A 222 -16.78 -32.64 -0.29
C ARG A 222 -15.45 -32.20 -0.92
N LEU A 223 -15.25 -30.89 -1.10
CA LEU A 223 -14.15 -30.30 -1.86
C LEU A 223 -14.06 -30.84 -3.29
N ASP A 224 -15.22 -31.15 -3.88
CA ASP A 224 -15.36 -31.76 -5.19
C ASP A 224 -16.59 -31.20 -5.92
N PRO A 225 -16.57 -31.06 -7.26
CA PRO A 225 -17.71 -30.53 -7.99
C PRO A 225 -18.95 -31.42 -7.86
N VAL A 226 -20.10 -30.81 -7.72
CA VAL A 226 -21.43 -31.49 -7.60
C VAL A 226 -22.27 -31.15 -8.81
N LEU A 227 -22.86 -32.17 -9.42
CA LEU A 227 -23.74 -32.08 -10.57
C LEU A 227 -25.18 -32.46 -10.16
N VAL A 228 -26.15 -31.64 -10.55
CA VAL A 228 -27.59 -31.91 -10.50
C VAL A 228 -28.13 -31.82 -11.92
N SER A 229 -28.16 -32.94 -12.62
CA SER A 229 -28.55 -32.99 -14.05
C SER A 229 -30.02 -32.71 -14.27
N ASN A 230 -30.91 -33.05 -13.32
CA ASN A 230 -32.32 -32.75 -13.39
C ASN A 230 -32.82 -32.25 -12.04
N LEU A 231 -33.17 -30.97 -12.02
CA LEU A 231 -33.52 -30.27 -10.78
C LEU A 231 -34.98 -30.58 -10.41
N VAL A 232 -35.17 -31.28 -9.28
CA VAL A 232 -36.48 -31.54 -8.71
C VAL A 232 -36.65 -30.62 -7.49
N TYR A 233 -37.56 -29.66 -7.62
CA TYR A 233 -37.74 -28.60 -6.60
C TYR A 233 -38.22 -29.11 -5.24
N THR A 234 -38.78 -30.34 -5.17
CA THR A 234 -39.24 -30.97 -3.93
C THR A 234 -38.10 -31.58 -3.10
N ASP A 235 -36.92 -31.76 -3.67
CA ASP A 235 -35.80 -32.45 -3.02
C ASP A 235 -34.92 -31.50 -2.17
N PHE A 236 -35.26 -30.21 -2.09
CA PHE A 236 -34.51 -29.25 -1.31
C PHE A 236 -35.05 -29.10 0.11
N PRO A 237 -34.16 -29.09 1.13
CA PRO A 237 -34.60 -28.91 2.51
C PRO A 237 -35.18 -27.50 2.74
N ALA A 238 -36.39 -27.43 3.32
CA ALA A 238 -36.92 -26.16 3.80
C ALA A 238 -36.01 -25.58 4.86
N PRO A 239 -35.52 -24.33 4.72
CA PRO A 239 -36.36 -23.14 4.90
C PRO A 239 -36.29 -22.08 3.79
N HIS A 240 -35.82 -22.41 2.59
CA HIS A 240 -35.59 -21.43 1.53
C HIS A 240 -36.72 -21.34 0.49
N ALA A 241 -37.96 -21.31 0.93
CA ALA A 241 -39.13 -21.24 0.04
C ALA A 241 -39.10 -20.04 -0.94
N GLN A 242 -38.48 -18.92 -0.58
CA GLN A 242 -38.34 -17.75 -1.48
C GLN A 242 -37.28 -17.97 -2.55
N SER A 243 -36.11 -18.49 -2.18
CA SER A 243 -35.06 -18.82 -3.12
C SER A 243 -35.44 -19.92 -4.08
N MET A 244 -36.21 -20.93 -3.60
CA MET A 244 -36.77 -21.99 -4.42
C MET A 244 -37.80 -21.46 -5.43
N ARG A 245 -38.71 -20.57 -5.02
CA ARG A 245 -39.66 -19.93 -5.94
C ARG A 245 -38.97 -19.16 -7.03
N ALA A 246 -37.93 -18.39 -6.69
CA ALA A 246 -37.13 -17.68 -7.69
C ALA A 246 -36.42 -18.62 -8.67
N SER A 247 -35.94 -19.77 -8.20
CA SER A 247 -35.33 -20.79 -9.05
C SER A 247 -36.38 -21.48 -9.96
N GLU A 248 -37.61 -21.65 -9.45
CA GLU A 248 -38.76 -22.16 -10.21
C GLU A 248 -39.23 -21.13 -11.23
N ASP A 249 -39.33 -19.86 -10.83
CA ASP A 249 -39.70 -18.73 -11.71
C ASP A 249 -38.66 -18.53 -12.83
N ALA A 250 -37.36 -18.68 -12.53
CA ALA A 250 -36.27 -18.70 -13.51
C ALA A 250 -36.30 -19.96 -14.39
N GLY A 251 -37.06 -20.98 -13.98
CA GLY A 251 -37.18 -22.23 -14.72
C GLY A 251 -35.87 -23.02 -14.78
N LEU A 252 -35.10 -23.04 -13.68
CA LEU A 252 -33.84 -23.80 -13.63
C LEU A 252 -34.09 -25.28 -13.91
N THR A 253 -33.25 -25.87 -14.75
CA THR A 253 -33.36 -27.28 -15.17
C THR A 253 -32.19 -28.13 -14.67
N SER A 254 -30.99 -27.58 -14.64
CA SER A 254 -29.79 -28.29 -14.25
C SER A 254 -28.78 -27.33 -13.59
N ILE A 255 -28.03 -27.84 -12.61
CA ILE A 255 -27.05 -27.04 -11.85
C ILE A 255 -25.75 -27.82 -11.71
N VAL A 256 -24.64 -27.11 -11.81
CA VAL A 256 -23.33 -27.62 -11.45
C VAL A 256 -22.66 -26.62 -10.51
N ALA A 257 -22.06 -27.09 -9.41
CA ALA A 257 -21.36 -26.29 -8.43
C ALA A 257 -19.96 -26.86 -8.19
N ALA A 258 -18.95 -26.01 -8.11
CA ALA A 258 -17.58 -26.42 -7.84
C ALA A 258 -16.96 -25.58 -6.74
N PRO A 259 -16.20 -26.17 -5.79
CA PRO A 259 -15.49 -25.44 -4.76
C PRO A 259 -14.33 -24.65 -5.37
N LEU A 260 -14.09 -23.47 -4.86
CA LEU A 260 -12.94 -22.64 -5.20
C LEU A 260 -11.81 -22.93 -4.21
N LEU A 261 -10.87 -23.77 -4.63
CA LEU A 261 -9.78 -24.25 -3.80
C LEU A 261 -8.44 -23.69 -4.30
N ALA A 262 -7.73 -22.97 -3.43
CA ALA A 262 -6.35 -22.54 -3.69
C ALA A 262 -5.46 -22.90 -2.50
N ARG A 263 -4.25 -23.42 -2.77
CA ARG A 263 -3.26 -23.83 -1.74
C ARG A 263 -3.80 -24.74 -0.64
N GLY A 264 -4.87 -25.46 -0.93
CA GLY A 264 -5.54 -26.35 0.05
C GLY A 264 -6.58 -25.67 0.92
N GLU A 265 -6.82 -24.37 0.74
CA GLU A 265 -7.86 -23.61 1.43
C GLU A 265 -9.11 -23.45 0.56
N LEU A 266 -10.28 -23.51 1.18
CA LEU A 266 -11.56 -23.28 0.54
C LEU A 266 -11.88 -21.80 0.55
N LEU A 267 -11.80 -21.15 -0.61
CA LEU A 267 -12.12 -19.73 -0.77
C LEU A 267 -13.61 -19.45 -0.94
N GLY A 268 -14.37 -20.42 -1.45
CA GLY A 268 -15.77 -20.27 -1.73
C GLY A 268 -16.32 -21.29 -2.72
N VAL A 269 -17.34 -20.90 -3.47
CA VAL A 269 -18.00 -21.78 -4.45
C VAL A 269 -18.40 -21.00 -5.71
N ILE A 270 -18.22 -21.60 -6.87
CA ILE A 270 -18.83 -21.16 -8.14
C ILE A 270 -19.95 -22.11 -8.52
N SER A 271 -21.10 -21.58 -8.89
CA SER A 271 -22.21 -22.40 -9.38
C SER A 271 -22.80 -21.83 -10.67
N LEU A 272 -23.13 -22.73 -11.56
CA LEU A 272 -23.71 -22.45 -12.87
C LEU A 272 -25.05 -23.16 -12.98
N ALA A 273 -26.03 -22.51 -13.59
CA ALA A 273 -27.33 -23.10 -13.82
C ALA A 273 -27.80 -22.91 -15.26
N LEU A 274 -28.45 -23.93 -15.80
CA LEU A 274 -29.28 -23.87 -17.01
C LEU A 274 -30.73 -23.67 -16.62
N SER A 275 -31.44 -22.92 -17.46
CA SER A 275 -32.84 -22.60 -17.27
C SER A 275 -33.63 -22.82 -18.59
N ARG A 276 -34.90 -22.45 -18.59
CA ARG A 276 -35.69 -22.41 -19.82
C ARG A 276 -35.29 -21.32 -20.79
N LEU A 277 -34.36 -20.45 -20.39
CA LEU A 277 -33.78 -19.39 -21.23
C LEU A 277 -32.66 -19.92 -22.12
N THR A 278 -32.19 -21.14 -21.88
CA THR A 278 -31.00 -21.65 -22.57
C THR A 278 -31.20 -21.74 -24.07
N GLU A 279 -30.26 -21.22 -24.82
CA GLU A 279 -30.13 -21.36 -26.28
C GLU A 279 -29.39 -22.67 -26.64
N ARG A 280 -28.90 -23.41 -25.64
CA ARG A 280 -28.19 -24.68 -25.83
C ARG A 280 -29.21 -25.76 -26.28
N GLU A 281 -28.79 -26.63 -27.19
CA GLU A 281 -29.59 -27.79 -27.59
C GLU A 281 -29.75 -28.82 -26.46
N GLU A 282 -28.84 -28.82 -25.47
CA GLU A 282 -28.85 -29.65 -24.26
C GLU A 282 -29.39 -28.85 -23.10
N SER A 283 -30.50 -29.27 -22.54
CA SER A 283 -31.18 -28.62 -21.41
C SER A 283 -30.60 -29.01 -20.04
N CYS A 284 -29.61 -29.90 -19.97
CA CYS A 284 -29.02 -30.43 -18.76
C CYS A 284 -27.49 -30.54 -18.88
N TYR A 285 -26.78 -30.30 -17.78
CA TYR A 285 -25.38 -30.60 -17.65
C TYR A 285 -25.10 -32.08 -17.52
N ASP A 286 -23.96 -32.54 -18.03
CA ASP A 286 -23.43 -33.88 -17.92
C ASP A 286 -22.19 -33.97 -17.02
N VAL A 287 -21.58 -35.16 -16.94
CA VAL A 287 -20.34 -35.38 -16.15
C VAL A 287 -19.15 -34.62 -16.71
N ASP A 288 -19.07 -34.44 -18.03
CA ASP A 288 -18.01 -33.71 -18.68
C ASP A 288 -18.12 -32.19 -18.39
N ASP A 289 -19.36 -31.66 -18.26
CA ASP A 289 -19.60 -30.26 -17.84
C ASP A 289 -19.18 -30.03 -16.39
N ARG A 290 -19.45 -31.03 -15.50
CA ARG A 290 -18.97 -30.98 -14.11
C ARG A 290 -17.44 -30.90 -14.03
N ASP A 291 -16.75 -31.75 -14.78
CA ASP A 291 -15.31 -31.80 -14.79
C ASP A 291 -14.73 -30.54 -15.42
N PHE A 292 -15.37 -30.00 -16.45
CA PHE A 292 -15.04 -28.68 -17.02
C PHE A 292 -15.17 -27.56 -15.99
N LEU A 293 -16.28 -27.48 -15.24
CA LEU A 293 -16.42 -26.47 -14.20
C LEU A 293 -15.36 -26.64 -13.09
N GLY A 294 -15.00 -27.87 -12.74
CA GLY A 294 -13.90 -28.13 -11.81
C GLY A 294 -12.58 -27.52 -12.28
N ALA A 295 -12.27 -27.66 -13.58
CA ALA A 295 -11.09 -27.05 -14.19
C ALA A 295 -11.16 -25.51 -14.20
N VAL A 296 -12.33 -24.93 -14.49
CA VAL A 296 -12.57 -23.48 -14.39
C VAL A 296 -12.38 -23.01 -12.94
N ALA A 297 -13.04 -23.68 -11.99
CA ALA A 297 -12.97 -23.34 -10.57
C ALA A 297 -11.54 -23.32 -10.03
N SER A 298 -10.73 -24.32 -10.42
CA SER A 298 -9.31 -24.36 -10.03
C SER A 298 -8.52 -23.14 -10.53
N ARG A 299 -8.73 -22.70 -11.78
CA ARG A 299 -8.06 -21.51 -12.33
C ARG A 299 -8.56 -20.22 -11.69
N VAL A 300 -9.88 -20.12 -11.51
CA VAL A 300 -10.52 -18.97 -10.86
C VAL A 300 -10.05 -18.85 -9.41
N ALA A 301 -9.97 -19.96 -8.68
CA ALA A 301 -9.51 -19.99 -7.30
C ALA A 301 -8.08 -19.46 -7.15
N VAL A 302 -7.16 -19.86 -8.04
CA VAL A 302 -5.78 -19.34 -8.04
C VAL A 302 -5.74 -17.83 -8.31
N ALA A 303 -6.56 -17.36 -9.26
CA ALA A 303 -6.62 -15.92 -9.55
C ALA A 303 -7.23 -15.12 -8.38
N ILE A 304 -8.25 -15.66 -7.72
CA ILE A 304 -8.83 -15.05 -6.51
C ILE A 304 -7.80 -14.97 -5.39
N ASP A 305 -7.09 -16.08 -5.13
CA ASP A 305 -6.06 -16.15 -4.08
C ASP A 305 -4.96 -15.11 -4.32
N ASN A 306 -4.49 -15.01 -5.56
CA ASN A 306 -3.50 -13.99 -5.94
C ASN A 306 -4.05 -12.56 -5.76
N ALA A 307 -5.29 -12.29 -6.15
CA ALA A 307 -5.92 -10.98 -5.97
C ALA A 307 -6.13 -10.63 -4.49
N MET A 308 -6.52 -11.61 -3.66
CA MET A 308 -6.70 -11.43 -2.22
C MET A 308 -5.37 -11.15 -1.51
N LEU A 309 -4.32 -11.90 -1.83
CA LEU A 309 -2.98 -11.69 -1.28
C LEU A 309 -2.43 -10.32 -1.67
N PHE A 310 -2.63 -9.92 -2.93
CA PHE A 310 -2.23 -8.59 -3.39
C PHE A 310 -2.95 -7.47 -2.63
N GLU A 311 -4.27 -7.59 -2.44
CA GLU A 311 -5.04 -6.58 -1.70
C GLU A 311 -4.67 -6.54 -0.21
N GLU A 312 -4.36 -7.68 0.40
CA GLU A 312 -3.87 -7.74 1.78
C GLU A 312 -2.48 -7.09 1.92
N GLU A 313 -1.56 -7.39 1.01
CA GLU A 313 -0.25 -6.75 0.95
C GLU A 313 -0.38 -5.23 0.76
N ARG A 314 -1.23 -4.81 -0.20
CA ARG A 314 -1.52 -3.40 -0.46
C ARG A 314 -2.08 -2.71 0.78
N ARG A 315 -3.07 -3.30 1.43
CA ARG A 315 -3.70 -2.75 2.64
C ARG A 315 -2.68 -2.63 3.79
N THR A 316 -1.84 -3.63 3.96
CA THR A 316 -0.78 -3.63 4.97
C THR A 316 0.24 -2.53 4.69
N ALA A 317 0.66 -2.39 3.44
CA ALA A 317 1.60 -1.37 3.01
C ALA A 317 1.03 0.05 3.20
N LEU A 318 -0.24 0.29 2.80
CA LEU A 318 -0.91 1.58 3.03
C LEU A 318 -1.11 1.88 4.52
N ALA A 319 -1.48 0.89 5.33
CA ALA A 319 -1.60 1.07 6.78
C ALA A 319 -0.25 1.43 7.42
N PHE A 320 0.84 0.79 6.98
CA PHE A 320 2.20 1.12 7.41
C PHE A 320 2.56 2.56 7.02
N GLN A 321 2.39 2.94 5.77
CA GLN A 321 2.66 4.30 5.28
C GLN A 321 1.85 5.35 6.06
N THR A 322 0.54 5.13 6.20
CA THR A 322 -0.32 6.04 6.95
C THR A 322 0.14 6.18 8.41
N SER A 323 0.63 5.11 9.04
CA SER A 323 1.15 5.15 10.40
C SER A 323 2.43 6.01 10.55
N LEU A 324 3.18 6.16 9.46
CA LEU A 324 4.38 6.99 9.42
C LEU A 324 4.07 8.49 9.22
N LEU A 325 2.86 8.87 8.83
CA LEU A 325 2.44 10.26 8.67
C LEU A 325 1.87 10.85 9.97
N PRO A 326 1.75 12.19 10.10
CA PRO A 326 1.16 12.82 11.27
C PRO A 326 -0.28 12.37 11.49
N GLN A 327 -0.58 11.77 12.65
CA GLN A 327 -1.92 11.28 12.99
C GLN A 327 -2.79 12.31 13.70
N VAL A 328 -2.17 13.29 14.33
CA VAL A 328 -2.86 14.31 15.14
C VAL A 328 -2.63 15.67 14.52
N LYS A 329 -3.70 16.43 14.35
CA LYS A 329 -3.63 17.82 13.90
C LYS A 329 -3.17 18.72 15.06
N PRO A 330 -1.91 19.20 15.05
CA PRO A 330 -1.48 20.14 16.07
C PRO A 330 -2.16 21.49 15.83
N THR A 331 -2.45 22.19 16.92
CA THR A 331 -2.92 23.58 16.87
C THR A 331 -1.75 24.51 17.09
N PHE A 332 -1.65 25.54 16.28
CA PHE A 332 -0.57 26.55 16.36
C PHE A 332 -1.19 27.94 16.52
N ASP A 333 -0.55 28.78 17.34
CA ASP A 333 -0.99 30.15 17.49
C ASP A 333 -0.77 30.95 16.21
N GLY A 334 -1.79 31.64 15.76
CA GLY A 334 -1.73 32.48 14.56
C GLY A 334 -1.64 31.73 13.23
N LEU A 335 -1.94 30.43 13.22
CA LEU A 335 -1.99 29.61 12.01
C LEU A 335 -3.28 28.80 11.91
N ASP A 336 -3.87 28.77 10.73
CA ASP A 336 -4.81 27.77 10.29
C ASP A 336 -4.10 26.80 9.34
N VAL A 337 -4.18 25.50 9.62
CA VAL A 337 -3.43 24.49 8.87
C VAL A 337 -4.34 23.40 8.36
N ALA A 338 -4.07 22.92 7.16
CA ALA A 338 -4.72 21.75 6.58
C ALA A 338 -3.73 20.94 5.78
N TRP A 339 -4.02 19.66 5.59
CA TRP A 339 -3.22 18.79 4.72
C TRP A 339 -4.08 17.75 4.02
N ARG A 340 -3.57 17.25 2.92
CA ARG A 340 -4.10 16.11 2.17
C ARG A 340 -2.97 15.14 1.88
N TYR A 341 -3.30 13.88 1.93
CA TYR A 341 -2.47 12.81 1.42
C TYR A 341 -3.34 11.86 0.64
N VAL A 342 -3.02 11.67 -0.64
CA VAL A 342 -3.78 10.80 -1.53
C VAL A 342 -2.78 9.81 -2.14
N PRO A 343 -2.89 8.52 -1.81
CA PRO A 343 -2.02 7.50 -2.38
C PRO A 343 -2.31 7.29 -3.85
N ALA A 344 -1.27 6.97 -4.63
CA ALA A 344 -1.38 6.61 -6.04
C ALA A 344 -2.33 5.44 -6.29
N LYS A 345 -3.01 5.45 -7.43
CA LYS A 345 -3.76 4.28 -7.90
C LYS A 345 -2.81 3.20 -8.40
N PRO A 346 -3.15 1.90 -8.23
CA PRO A 346 -2.35 0.81 -8.78
C PRO A 346 -2.26 0.94 -10.31
N LEU A 347 -1.05 0.98 -10.86
CA LEU A 347 -0.82 0.94 -12.31
C LEU A 347 -0.93 -0.50 -12.80
N GLU A 348 -1.80 -0.75 -13.76
CA GLU A 348 -1.84 -2.00 -14.51
C GLU A 348 -0.68 -2.02 -15.52
N THR A 349 0.48 -2.49 -15.12
CA THR A 349 1.61 -2.68 -16.05
C THR A 349 1.48 -4.00 -16.78
N HIS A 350 1.35 -3.94 -18.09
CA HIS A 350 1.37 -5.11 -18.96
C HIS A 350 2.70 -5.87 -18.81
N GLY A 351 2.69 -7.00 -18.13
CA GLY A 351 3.76 -8.01 -18.18
C GLY A 351 4.81 -8.02 -17.07
N GLN A 352 4.82 -7.06 -16.16
CA GLN A 352 5.60 -7.16 -14.91
C GLN A 352 4.61 -6.98 -13.76
N GLY A 353 4.64 -7.87 -12.78
CA GLY A 353 3.66 -7.93 -11.70
C GLY A 353 3.29 -6.55 -11.15
N ILE A 354 2.03 -6.39 -10.76
CA ILE A 354 1.52 -5.14 -10.18
C ILE A 354 2.33 -4.86 -8.92
N GLN A 355 3.08 -3.77 -8.94
CA GLN A 355 3.83 -3.33 -7.77
C GLN A 355 2.86 -2.63 -6.81
N THR A 356 2.87 -3.05 -5.55
CA THR A 356 2.19 -2.34 -4.47
C THR A 356 2.76 -0.93 -4.39
N GLN A 357 1.95 0.06 -4.74
CA GLN A 357 2.37 1.45 -4.72
C GLN A 357 2.22 1.98 -3.28
N VAL A 358 3.32 1.99 -2.56
CA VAL A 358 3.52 2.75 -1.33
C VAL A 358 4.49 3.85 -1.71
N GLY A 359 4.11 5.11 -1.57
CA GLY A 359 4.91 6.22 -2.03
C GLY A 359 5.99 6.69 -1.08
N GLY A 360 6.83 7.57 -1.61
CA GLY A 360 7.89 8.26 -0.92
C GLY A 360 7.50 9.59 -0.31
N ASP A 361 6.31 10.11 -0.62
CA ASP A 361 5.81 11.40 -0.20
C ASP A 361 5.61 11.53 1.30
N TRP A 362 6.01 12.64 1.86
CA TRP A 362 5.87 12.92 3.27
C TRP A 362 5.75 14.39 3.60
N TYR A 363 5.14 14.68 4.75
CA TYR A 363 5.05 16.01 5.33
C TYR A 363 5.07 15.92 6.85
N ASP A 364 5.40 17.03 7.51
CA ASP A 364 5.25 17.17 8.95
C ASP A 364 5.05 18.64 9.36
N LEU A 365 4.36 18.83 10.48
CA LEU A 365 4.20 20.10 11.16
C LEU A 365 4.74 19.96 12.57
N ILE A 366 5.85 20.60 12.85
CA ILE A 366 6.66 20.35 14.03
C ILE A 366 6.58 21.54 14.98
N PRO A 367 5.99 21.39 16.19
CA PRO A 367 6.06 22.41 17.21
C PRO A 367 7.53 22.62 17.67
N LEU A 368 8.04 23.81 17.46
CA LEU A 368 9.40 24.22 17.82
C LEU A 368 9.41 25.04 19.10
N SER A 369 10.61 25.50 19.50
CA SER A 369 10.80 26.37 20.63
C SER A 369 10.09 27.72 20.45
N ALA A 370 9.67 28.32 21.57
CA ALA A 370 9.07 29.66 21.62
C ALA A 370 7.86 29.85 20.69
N GLY A 371 7.07 28.78 20.44
CA GLY A 371 5.86 28.81 19.62
C GLY A 371 6.11 28.86 18.11
N ARG A 372 7.33 28.71 17.64
CA ARG A 372 7.63 28.58 16.21
C ARG A 372 7.15 27.25 15.66
N VAL A 373 7.00 27.18 14.36
CA VAL A 373 6.50 25.98 13.67
C VAL A 373 7.47 25.59 12.56
N GLY A 374 7.93 24.35 12.60
CA GLY A 374 8.60 23.72 11.48
C GLY A 374 7.58 23.12 10.52
N ILE A 375 7.69 23.43 9.24
CA ILE A 375 6.84 22.92 8.17
C ILE A 375 7.77 22.21 7.20
N VAL A 376 7.46 20.97 6.88
CA VAL A 376 8.25 20.18 5.95
C VAL A 376 7.36 19.42 4.97
N ILE A 377 7.83 19.33 3.74
CA ILE A 377 7.31 18.47 2.70
C ILE A 377 8.49 17.91 1.91
N GLY A 378 8.35 16.71 1.39
CA GLY A 378 9.37 16.06 0.59
C GLY A 378 8.86 14.81 -0.09
N ASP A 379 9.67 14.30 -1.01
CA ASP A 379 9.45 13.03 -1.69
C ASP A 379 10.75 12.23 -1.78
N VAL A 380 10.65 10.92 -1.59
CA VAL A 380 11.75 9.94 -1.71
C VAL A 380 11.66 9.25 -3.06
N GLU A 381 12.71 9.35 -3.87
CA GLU A 381 12.77 8.69 -5.17
C GLU A 381 12.53 7.18 -5.05
N GLY A 382 11.59 6.69 -5.86
CA GLY A 382 11.20 5.28 -5.90
C GLY A 382 9.86 5.02 -5.20
N ARG A 383 9.42 3.78 -5.23
CA ARG A 383 8.11 3.35 -4.74
C ARG A 383 8.24 2.06 -3.93
N GLY A 384 7.21 1.75 -3.13
CA GLY A 384 7.13 0.53 -2.33
C GLY A 384 7.65 0.67 -0.91
N ALA A 385 7.66 -0.42 -0.17
CA ALA A 385 8.01 -0.47 1.25
C ALA A 385 9.37 0.14 1.58
N ARG A 386 10.32 0.09 0.64
CA ARG A 386 11.66 0.68 0.80
C ARG A 386 11.61 2.20 0.83
N ALA A 387 10.91 2.84 -0.12
CA ALA A 387 10.74 4.29 -0.16
C ALA A 387 10.04 4.77 1.12
N ALA A 388 8.97 4.11 1.54
CA ALA A 388 8.27 4.41 2.78
C ALA A 388 9.15 4.27 4.03
N ALA A 389 10.01 3.25 4.10
CA ALA A 389 10.93 3.09 5.22
C ALA A 389 11.97 4.23 5.28
N ILE A 390 12.52 4.64 4.14
CA ILE A 390 13.45 5.78 4.04
C ILE A 390 12.72 7.08 4.41
N MET A 391 11.52 7.30 3.90
CA MET A 391 10.66 8.42 4.22
C MET A 391 10.42 8.54 5.74
N GLY A 392 10.02 7.44 6.39
CA GLY A 392 9.80 7.41 7.84
C GLY A 392 11.07 7.75 8.63
N GLN A 393 12.23 7.28 8.20
CA GLN A 393 13.52 7.58 8.82
C GLN A 393 13.94 9.04 8.60
N LEU A 394 13.77 9.58 7.39
CA LEU A 394 14.04 10.99 7.07
C LEU A 394 13.18 11.91 7.92
N ARG A 395 11.87 11.63 7.99
CA ARG A 395 10.93 12.40 8.81
C ARG A 395 11.31 12.38 10.29
N ALA A 396 11.59 11.20 10.86
CA ALA A 396 11.99 11.06 12.26
C ALA A 396 13.31 11.79 12.56
N THR A 397 14.29 11.69 11.67
CA THR A 397 15.60 12.33 11.79
C THR A 397 15.47 13.83 11.69
N LEU A 398 14.69 14.35 10.72
CA LEU A 398 14.41 15.79 10.59
C LEU A 398 13.74 16.31 11.86
N ARG A 399 12.70 15.63 12.35
CA ARG A 399 11.98 16.02 13.56
C ARG A 399 12.90 16.11 14.78
N ALA A 400 13.83 15.15 14.94
CA ALA A 400 14.82 15.18 16.02
C ALA A 400 15.76 16.41 15.90
N TYR A 401 16.28 16.70 14.70
CA TYR A 401 17.13 17.87 14.50
C TYR A 401 16.37 19.19 14.63
N ALA A 402 15.11 19.23 14.22
CA ALA A 402 14.26 20.40 14.35
C ALA A 402 14.00 20.74 15.84
N GLN A 403 13.83 19.73 16.70
CA GLN A 403 13.67 19.93 18.14
C GLN A 403 14.93 20.50 18.82
N ASP A 404 16.10 20.30 18.21
CA ASP A 404 17.36 20.92 18.63
C ASP A 404 17.49 22.38 18.16
N ASP A 405 16.45 22.95 17.56
CA ASP A 405 16.41 24.32 17.02
C ASP A 405 17.54 24.63 16.01
N LYS A 406 17.95 23.67 15.24
CA LYS A 406 18.94 23.85 14.17
C LYS A 406 18.34 24.64 13.00
N ALA A 407 19.16 25.42 12.34
CA ALA A 407 18.79 26.18 11.17
C ALA A 407 18.34 25.26 9.99
N PRO A 408 17.39 25.67 9.14
CA PRO A 408 16.91 24.90 8.01
C PRO A 408 18.01 24.30 7.13
N ALA A 409 18.98 25.10 6.71
CA ALA A 409 20.10 24.63 5.88
C ALA A 409 21.02 23.64 6.62
N GLU A 410 21.18 23.74 7.94
CA GLU A 410 21.95 22.78 8.73
C GLU A 410 21.22 21.42 8.80
N ILE A 411 19.91 21.45 8.95
CA ILE A 411 19.10 20.24 8.98
C ILE A 411 19.21 19.51 7.64
N LEU A 412 19.02 20.21 6.51
CA LEU A 412 19.13 19.58 5.18
C LEU A 412 20.53 19.00 4.95
N ARG A 413 21.61 19.69 5.38
CA ARG A 413 22.96 19.12 5.31
C ARG A 413 23.10 17.83 6.10
N LYS A 414 22.56 17.78 7.32
CA LYS A 414 22.58 16.57 8.16
C LYS A 414 21.78 15.43 7.56
N LEU A 415 20.63 15.72 6.94
CA LEU A 415 19.84 14.72 6.23
C LEU A 415 20.57 14.19 4.99
N ASP A 416 21.23 15.09 4.23
CA ASP A 416 22.04 14.69 3.09
C ASP A 416 23.21 13.77 3.49
N ASP A 417 23.92 14.13 4.56
CA ASP A 417 24.97 13.28 5.13
C ASP A 417 24.42 11.92 5.57
N TRP A 418 23.23 11.92 6.19
CA TRP A 418 22.57 10.69 6.61
C TRP A 418 22.18 9.83 5.40
N CYS A 419 21.57 10.38 4.34
CA CYS A 419 21.25 9.66 3.11
C CYS A 419 22.49 8.99 2.50
N ARG A 420 23.64 9.67 2.52
CA ARG A 420 24.90 9.13 2.01
C ARG A 420 25.48 8.00 2.85
N THR A 421 25.14 7.92 4.14
CA THR A 421 25.56 6.81 5.02
C THR A 421 24.74 5.56 4.83
N LEU A 422 23.52 5.68 4.31
CA LEU A 422 22.65 4.54 4.00
C LEU A 422 23.17 3.77 2.78
N ARG A 423 24.18 2.93 3.01
CA ARG A 423 24.63 1.96 2.00
C ARG A 423 23.66 0.79 1.98
N THR A 424 22.97 0.63 0.90
CA THR A 424 22.11 -0.52 0.69
C THR A 424 22.96 -1.72 0.22
N PRO A 425 22.71 -2.95 0.76
CA PRO A 425 23.37 -4.14 0.26
C PRO A 425 22.97 -4.41 -1.21
N PRO A 426 23.84 -5.03 -2.04
CA PRO A 426 23.56 -5.35 -3.43
C PRO A 426 22.30 -6.22 -3.57
N SER A 427 21.37 -5.82 -4.47
CA SER A 427 20.26 -6.69 -4.85
C SER A 427 20.79 -7.85 -5.71
N ALA A 428 20.05 -8.97 -5.76
CA ALA A 428 20.44 -10.16 -6.52
C ALA A 428 20.60 -9.89 -8.03
N ASP A 429 20.11 -8.77 -8.54
CA ASP A 429 20.11 -8.42 -9.96
C ASP A 429 21.26 -7.51 -10.40
N GLY A 430 22.23 -7.22 -9.52
CA GLY A 430 23.50 -6.58 -9.92
C GLY A 430 23.42 -5.08 -10.24
N GLU A 431 22.33 -4.39 -9.91
CA GLU A 431 22.24 -2.95 -10.08
C GLU A 431 23.12 -2.21 -9.05
N HIS A 432 23.85 -1.20 -9.53
CA HIS A 432 24.72 -0.38 -8.71
C HIS A 432 23.91 0.42 -7.69
N PHE A 433 24.31 0.29 -6.42
CA PHE A 433 23.64 0.96 -5.29
C PHE A 433 23.97 2.45 -5.28
N ASP A 434 22.97 3.24 -5.60
CA ASP A 434 22.91 4.65 -5.28
C ASP A 434 22.36 4.87 -3.87
N SER A 435 22.89 5.87 -3.17
CA SER A 435 22.30 6.38 -1.93
C SER A 435 20.85 6.78 -2.20
N PRO A 436 19.93 6.63 -1.22
CA PRO A 436 18.56 7.09 -1.41
C PRO A 436 18.56 8.58 -1.74
N ARG A 437 17.78 8.96 -2.74
CA ARG A 437 17.59 10.34 -3.16
C ARG A 437 16.24 10.83 -2.68
N ALA A 438 16.17 12.08 -2.23
CA ALA A 438 14.90 12.67 -1.85
C ALA A 438 14.91 14.19 -2.12
N SER A 439 13.77 14.72 -2.54
CA SER A 439 13.51 16.14 -2.53
C SER A 439 12.97 16.55 -1.16
N CYS A 440 13.28 17.77 -0.69
CA CYS A 440 12.77 18.24 0.59
C CYS A 440 12.82 19.75 0.70
N THR A 441 11.73 20.36 1.17
CA THR A 441 11.71 21.75 1.61
C THR A 441 11.38 21.81 3.09
N TYR A 442 12.23 22.48 3.87
CA TYR A 442 12.01 22.71 5.30
C TYR A 442 11.93 24.19 5.60
N LEU A 443 10.82 24.61 6.23
CA LEU A 443 10.52 25.98 6.59
C LEU A 443 10.31 26.09 8.09
N VAL A 444 10.74 27.20 8.66
CA VAL A 444 10.47 27.59 10.06
C VAL A 444 9.73 28.91 10.06
N TYR A 445 8.51 28.90 10.56
CA TYR A 445 7.70 30.10 10.68
C TYR A 445 7.58 30.57 12.13
N ASP A 446 7.77 31.86 12.35
CA ASP A 446 7.56 32.54 13.62
C ASP A 446 6.34 33.47 13.48
N ALA A 447 5.22 33.09 14.09
CA ALA A 447 3.96 33.80 13.94
C ALA A 447 3.94 35.20 14.60
N TRP A 448 4.82 35.45 15.59
CA TRP A 448 4.92 36.75 16.27
C TRP A 448 5.72 37.80 15.47
N SER A 449 6.76 37.35 14.79
CA SER A 449 7.58 38.22 13.93
C SER A 449 7.20 38.13 12.45
N ARG A 450 6.31 37.16 12.10
CA ARG A 450 5.93 36.84 10.72
C ARG A 450 7.11 36.46 9.85
N SER A 451 8.22 36.03 10.47
CA SER A 451 9.43 35.60 9.79
C SER A 451 9.31 34.16 9.34
N LEU A 452 9.60 33.92 8.08
CA LEU A 452 9.74 32.60 7.46
C LEU A 452 11.22 32.41 7.12
N SER A 453 11.88 31.45 7.77
CA SER A 453 13.24 30.99 7.39
C SER A 453 13.09 29.61 6.71
N PHE A 454 13.80 29.38 5.61
CA PHE A 454 13.66 28.14 4.86
C PHE A 454 14.94 27.73 4.14
N ALA A 455 15.01 26.47 3.78
CA ALA A 455 16.00 25.91 2.87
C ALA A 455 15.32 24.83 1.99
N ASN A 456 15.80 24.69 0.77
CA ASN A 456 15.28 23.77 -0.23
C ASN A 456 16.36 22.78 -0.69
N ALA A 457 15.98 21.53 -0.85
CA ALA A 457 16.79 20.44 -1.40
C ALA A 457 16.11 19.85 -2.65
N GLY A 458 16.04 20.65 -3.73
CA GLY A 458 15.51 20.20 -5.03
C GLY A 458 14.01 19.91 -5.06
N HIS A 459 13.24 20.44 -4.11
CA HIS A 459 11.78 20.29 -4.08
C HIS A 459 11.09 21.48 -4.72
N ASP A 460 9.86 21.28 -5.24
CA ASP A 460 9.05 22.32 -5.84
C ASP A 460 8.82 23.49 -4.88
N ALA A 461 8.83 24.72 -5.44
CA ALA A 461 8.61 25.91 -4.64
C ALA A 461 7.15 25.98 -4.15
N PRO A 462 6.92 26.25 -2.84
CA PRO A 462 5.59 26.48 -2.32
C PRO A 462 4.89 27.65 -3.02
N LEU A 463 3.55 27.56 -3.19
CA LEU A 463 2.79 28.73 -3.61
C LEU A 463 2.53 29.64 -2.42
N VAL A 464 2.63 30.94 -2.67
CA VAL A 464 2.34 32.02 -1.73
C VAL A 464 1.10 32.75 -2.20
N VAL A 465 0.05 32.76 -1.38
CA VAL A 465 -1.19 33.47 -1.64
C VAL A 465 -1.23 34.71 -0.74
N THR A 466 -1.24 35.89 -1.35
CA THR A 466 -1.27 37.16 -0.63
C THR A 466 -2.20 38.13 -1.34
N ASP A 467 -3.15 38.71 -0.62
CA ASP A 467 -4.14 39.68 -1.17
C ASP A 467 -4.92 39.18 -2.41
N GLY A 468 -5.11 37.84 -2.51
CA GLY A 468 -5.78 37.19 -3.63
C GLY A 468 -4.86 36.82 -4.82
N ASP A 469 -3.61 37.28 -4.81
CA ASP A 469 -2.61 36.87 -5.80
C ASP A 469 -1.90 35.59 -5.39
N VAL A 470 -1.60 34.74 -6.37
CA VAL A 470 -0.89 33.47 -6.20
C VAL A 470 0.43 33.54 -6.98
N ALA A 471 1.52 33.37 -6.29
CA ALA A 471 2.87 33.30 -6.86
C ALA A 471 3.66 32.16 -6.22
N GLU A 472 4.72 31.71 -6.83
CA GLU A 472 5.69 30.82 -6.20
C GLU A 472 6.52 31.58 -5.16
N LEU A 473 6.91 30.86 -4.09
CA LEU A 473 7.87 31.39 -3.13
C LEU A 473 9.20 31.64 -3.87
N ASP A 474 9.68 32.87 -3.82
CA ASP A 474 10.95 33.25 -4.43
C ASP A 474 12.11 32.59 -3.67
N ILE A 475 12.65 31.51 -4.26
CA ILE A 475 13.79 30.74 -3.76
C ILE A 475 15.00 31.06 -4.61
N GLU A 476 15.96 31.78 -4.04
CA GLU A 476 17.21 32.18 -4.73
C GLU A 476 18.14 30.96 -4.94
N HIS A 477 18.10 30.00 -4.02
CA HIS A 477 18.97 28.82 -4.03
C HIS A 477 18.18 27.52 -3.91
N HIS A 478 17.90 26.93 -5.05
CA HIS A 478 17.45 25.53 -5.11
C HIS A 478 18.68 24.64 -4.87
N GLY A 479 18.74 23.97 -3.70
CA GLY A 479 19.77 22.98 -3.42
C GLY A 479 19.61 21.74 -4.31
N VAL A 480 20.58 20.85 -4.27
CA VAL A 480 20.48 19.53 -4.91
C VAL A 480 19.63 18.59 -4.05
N LEU A 481 19.08 17.52 -4.65
CA LEU A 481 18.39 16.47 -3.92
C LEU A 481 19.28 15.90 -2.80
N LEU A 482 18.68 15.52 -1.69
CA LEU A 482 19.34 14.78 -0.63
C LEU A 482 19.92 13.49 -1.18
N GLY A 483 21.12 13.10 -0.73
CA GLY A 483 21.81 11.87 -1.17
C GLY A 483 22.56 11.98 -2.50
N VAL A 484 22.35 13.05 -3.28
CA VAL A 484 23.08 13.27 -4.53
C VAL A 484 24.44 13.93 -4.20
N ARG A 485 25.53 13.36 -4.74
CA ARG A 485 26.84 14.03 -4.69
C ARG A 485 26.79 15.28 -5.56
N GLY A 486 26.59 16.43 -4.92
CA GLY A 486 26.72 17.69 -5.61
C GLY A 486 28.16 17.82 -6.12
N THR A 487 28.32 17.93 -7.44
CA THR A 487 29.52 18.52 -8.04
C THR A 487 29.44 20.02 -7.82
N GLY A 488 29.23 20.45 -6.53
CA GLY A 488 29.12 21.82 -6.19
C GLY A 488 30.39 22.58 -6.63
N VAL A 489 30.18 23.75 -7.21
CA VAL A 489 31.27 24.69 -7.46
C VAL A 489 32.05 24.82 -6.15
N ALA A 490 33.34 24.49 -6.16
CA ALA A 490 34.17 24.46 -4.97
C ALA A 490 34.01 25.76 -4.21
N GLY A 491 33.46 25.70 -2.98
CA GLY A 491 33.32 26.83 -2.08
C GLY A 491 31.90 27.36 -1.83
N LEU A 492 30.87 26.83 -2.51
CA LEU A 492 29.47 27.20 -2.20
C LEU A 492 28.81 26.14 -1.31
N PRO A 493 28.07 26.55 -0.26
CA PRO A 493 27.30 25.59 0.55
C PRO A 493 26.22 24.91 -0.30
N THR A 494 26.05 23.61 -0.12
CA THR A 494 25.07 22.80 -0.87
C THR A 494 23.62 23.25 -0.60
N TYR A 495 23.34 23.71 0.62
CA TYR A 495 22.04 24.27 1.04
C TYR A 495 22.25 25.60 1.69
N ARG A 496 21.40 26.59 1.37
CA ARG A 496 21.42 27.93 1.97
C ARG A 496 20.14 28.21 2.70
N GLU A 497 20.24 28.94 3.77
CA GLU A 497 19.07 29.46 4.47
C GLU A 497 18.67 30.78 3.88
N GLU A 498 17.41 30.94 3.61
CA GLU A 498 16.77 32.17 3.17
C GLU A 498 15.72 32.61 4.18
N SER A 499 15.45 33.89 4.26
CA SER A 499 14.44 34.45 5.14
C SER A 499 13.57 35.45 4.41
N ARG A 500 12.27 35.40 4.70
CA ARG A 500 11.27 36.35 4.19
C ARG A 500 10.36 36.76 5.32
N THR A 501 9.85 37.99 5.29
CA THR A 501 8.75 38.40 6.19
C THR A 501 7.45 38.34 5.45
N LEU A 502 6.52 37.52 5.96
CA LEU A 502 5.22 37.34 5.35
C LEU A 502 4.28 38.48 5.74
N LYS A 503 3.39 38.88 4.81
CA LYS A 503 2.29 39.78 5.12
C LYS A 503 1.24 39.10 5.98
N PRO A 504 0.45 39.85 6.80
CA PRO A 504 -0.71 39.29 7.49
C PRO A 504 -1.68 38.60 6.52
N GLY A 505 -2.20 37.44 6.89
CA GLY A 505 -3.14 36.68 6.05
C GLY A 505 -2.52 35.96 4.84
N THR A 506 -1.18 35.87 4.76
CA THR A 506 -0.52 35.10 3.72
C THR A 506 -0.79 33.60 3.93
N THR A 507 -1.11 32.87 2.84
CA THR A 507 -1.21 31.42 2.84
C THR A 507 -0.09 30.81 2.03
N LEU A 508 0.55 29.79 2.60
CA LEU A 508 1.52 28.93 1.92
C LEU A 508 0.83 27.62 1.51
N VAL A 509 1.00 27.20 0.25
CA VAL A 509 0.55 25.91 -0.25
C VAL A 509 1.77 25.13 -0.72
N LEU A 510 2.13 24.11 0.03
CA LEU A 510 3.20 23.18 -0.30
C LEU A 510 2.58 21.93 -0.93
N TYR A 511 3.22 21.35 -1.91
CA TYR A 511 2.73 20.18 -2.61
C TYR A 511 3.87 19.34 -3.18
N THR A 512 3.64 18.06 -3.39
CA THR A 512 4.55 17.14 -4.07
C THR A 512 4.19 17.02 -5.55
N ASP A 513 5.11 16.52 -6.34
CA ASP A 513 4.99 16.43 -7.80
C ASP A 513 3.84 15.51 -8.27
N GLY A 514 3.39 14.55 -7.44
CA GLY A 514 2.19 13.77 -7.72
C GLY A 514 0.92 14.60 -7.96
N LEU A 515 0.91 15.88 -7.57
CA LEU A 515 -0.14 16.83 -7.93
C LEU A 515 0.01 17.35 -9.38
N THR A 516 1.21 17.50 -9.86
CA THR A 516 1.55 18.21 -11.11
C THR A 516 2.15 17.32 -12.19
N ASP A 517 2.74 16.18 -11.85
CA ASP A 517 3.38 15.28 -12.82
C ASP A 517 2.44 14.17 -13.29
N ARG A 518 2.56 13.81 -14.56
CA ARG A 518 1.96 12.64 -15.22
C ARG A 518 0.46 12.44 -15.06
N ARG A 519 -0.31 13.49 -14.79
CA ARG A 519 -1.78 13.39 -14.75
C ARG A 519 -2.36 13.08 -16.11
N GLN A 520 -3.03 11.94 -16.25
CA GLN A 520 -3.67 11.55 -17.51
C GLN A 520 -4.90 12.42 -17.76
N ARG A 521 -5.04 12.92 -19.00
CA ARG A 521 -6.22 13.68 -19.41
C ARG A 521 -7.46 12.79 -19.45
N ALA A 522 -8.59 13.28 -18.96
CA ALA A 522 -9.84 12.52 -18.92
C ALA A 522 -10.33 12.05 -20.29
N ASP A 523 -9.91 12.71 -21.37
CA ASP A 523 -10.24 12.36 -22.77
C ASP A 523 -9.30 11.32 -23.39
N GLY A 524 -8.29 10.85 -22.63
CA GLY A 524 -7.29 9.90 -23.12
C GLY A 524 -6.28 10.47 -24.13
N SER A 525 -6.25 11.78 -24.36
CA SER A 525 -5.37 12.43 -25.34
C SER A 525 -3.89 12.55 -24.90
N GLY A 526 -3.54 12.01 -23.74
CA GLY A 526 -2.20 12.06 -23.15
C GLY A 526 -2.17 12.62 -21.74
N HIS A 527 -1.01 13.12 -21.31
CA HIS A 527 -0.82 13.68 -19.97
C HIS A 527 -0.81 15.21 -19.99
N TYR A 528 -1.17 15.82 -18.87
CA TYR A 528 -0.90 17.25 -18.68
C TYR A 528 0.61 17.45 -18.55
N THR A 529 1.10 18.56 -19.08
CA THR A 529 2.47 19.01 -18.77
C THR A 529 2.49 19.59 -17.37
N GLU A 530 3.63 19.52 -16.70
CA GLU A 530 3.83 20.11 -15.37
C GLU A 530 3.43 21.61 -15.32
N ALA A 531 3.75 22.36 -16.37
CA ALA A 531 3.38 23.77 -16.49
C ALA A 531 1.86 23.98 -16.55
N GLU A 532 1.14 23.15 -17.31
CA GLU A 532 -0.33 23.20 -17.38
C GLU A 532 -0.96 22.85 -16.03
N ALA A 533 -0.49 21.76 -15.39
CA ALA A 533 -0.98 21.33 -14.09
C ALA A 533 -0.74 22.41 -13.02
N ARG A 534 0.44 23.01 -13.01
CA ARG A 534 0.79 24.12 -12.09
C ARG A 534 -0.08 25.37 -12.34
N GLN A 535 -0.38 25.69 -13.60
CA GLN A 535 -1.30 26.77 -13.93
C GLN A 535 -2.72 26.49 -13.41
N MET A 536 -3.20 25.25 -13.53
CA MET A 536 -4.51 24.83 -13.03
C MET A 536 -4.55 24.91 -11.49
N LEU A 537 -3.49 24.46 -10.80
CA LEU A 537 -3.34 24.58 -9.36
C LEU A 537 -3.39 26.06 -8.93
N CYS A 538 -2.62 26.93 -9.53
CA CYS A 538 -2.63 28.37 -9.24
C CYS A 538 -4.02 28.99 -9.44
N ALA A 539 -4.75 28.58 -10.51
CA ALA A 539 -6.09 29.07 -10.78
C ALA A 539 -7.11 28.59 -9.73
N ALA A 540 -7.04 27.30 -9.34
CA ALA A 540 -7.92 26.72 -8.32
C ALA A 540 -7.71 27.40 -6.95
N VAL A 541 -6.46 27.53 -6.53
CA VAL A 541 -6.09 28.19 -5.27
C VAL A 541 -6.50 29.66 -5.27
N ARG A 542 -6.31 30.39 -6.38
CA ARG A 542 -6.77 31.77 -6.53
C ARG A 542 -8.28 31.91 -6.37
N GLY A 543 -9.03 30.95 -6.90
CA GLY A 543 -10.51 30.93 -6.81
C GLY A 543 -11.06 30.85 -5.39
N VAL A 544 -10.28 30.37 -4.43
CA VAL A 544 -10.65 30.23 -3.02
C VAL A 544 -9.72 31.00 -2.07
N ALA A 545 -8.95 31.96 -2.61
CA ALA A 545 -8.05 32.80 -1.80
C ALA A 545 -8.82 33.52 -0.69
N GLY A 546 -8.27 33.52 0.52
CA GLY A 546 -8.92 34.10 1.70
C GLY A 546 -9.94 33.19 2.41
N SER A 547 -10.17 31.99 1.90
CA SER A 547 -10.95 30.95 2.61
C SER A 547 -10.09 30.23 3.67
N SER A 548 -10.69 29.28 4.41
CA SER A 548 -9.96 28.45 5.38
C SER A 548 -8.88 27.58 4.68
N ALA A 549 -7.83 27.23 5.44
CA ALA A 549 -6.79 26.33 4.95
C ALA A 549 -7.38 25.01 4.41
N GLU A 550 -8.47 24.51 5.02
CA GLU A 550 -9.19 23.31 4.59
C GLU A 550 -9.80 23.45 3.20
N ALA A 551 -10.46 24.58 2.92
CA ALA A 551 -11.06 24.87 1.62
C ALA A 551 -9.99 25.01 0.53
N ILE A 552 -8.86 25.63 0.85
CA ILE A 552 -7.72 25.76 -0.07
C ILE A 552 -7.09 24.41 -0.36
N ALA A 553 -6.91 23.56 0.66
CA ALA A 553 -6.36 22.21 0.49
C ALA A 553 -7.27 21.35 -0.41
N GLN A 554 -8.60 21.44 -0.22
CA GLN A 554 -9.58 20.75 -1.05
C GLN A 554 -9.55 21.24 -2.51
N ALA A 555 -9.45 22.55 -2.72
CA ALA A 555 -9.36 23.11 -4.06
C ALA A 555 -8.06 22.70 -4.77
N ALA A 556 -6.94 22.66 -4.03
CA ALA A 556 -5.66 22.21 -4.54
C ALA A 556 -5.68 20.72 -4.92
N GLU A 557 -6.27 19.86 -4.09
CA GLU A 557 -6.45 18.42 -4.37
C GLU A 557 -7.23 18.19 -5.68
N GLN A 558 -8.26 18.98 -5.92
CA GLN A 558 -9.15 18.86 -7.08
C GLN A 558 -8.70 19.69 -8.30
N ALA A 559 -7.56 20.39 -8.20
CA ALA A 559 -7.14 21.35 -9.21
C ALA A 559 -6.83 20.71 -10.57
N VAL A 560 -6.20 19.55 -10.58
CA VAL A 560 -5.79 18.84 -11.80
C VAL A 560 -6.63 17.57 -11.93
N PRO A 561 -7.53 17.49 -12.91
CA PRO A 561 -8.36 16.31 -13.12
C PRO A 561 -7.53 15.14 -13.67
N GLY A 562 -8.03 13.92 -13.47
CA GLY A 562 -7.41 12.69 -13.96
C GLY A 562 -6.94 11.77 -12.85
N ASP A 563 -6.48 10.59 -13.24
CA ASP A 563 -5.98 9.59 -12.30
C ASP A 563 -4.63 10.00 -11.73
N ILE A 564 -4.40 9.60 -10.48
CA ILE A 564 -3.19 9.90 -9.73
C ILE A 564 -2.21 8.75 -9.93
N ASP A 565 -1.15 9.00 -10.68
CA ASP A 565 -0.13 8.01 -11.00
C ASP A 565 0.99 7.94 -9.94
N ASP A 566 1.13 8.98 -9.11
CA ASP A 566 2.04 9.03 -7.96
C ASP A 566 1.33 9.50 -6.70
N ASP A 567 1.90 9.25 -5.54
CA ASP A 567 1.37 9.77 -4.28
C ASP A 567 1.33 11.31 -4.31
N MET A 568 0.39 11.88 -3.60
CA MET A 568 0.23 13.32 -3.53
C MET A 568 0.10 13.77 -2.09
N ALA A 569 0.99 14.65 -1.67
CA ALA A 569 0.91 15.36 -0.41
C ALA A 569 0.66 16.86 -0.64
N ILE A 570 -0.22 17.44 0.13
CA ILE A 570 -0.50 18.88 0.14
C ILE A 570 -0.52 19.37 1.58
N VAL A 571 0.18 20.47 1.85
CA VAL A 571 0.13 21.15 3.15
C VAL A 571 -0.22 22.61 2.93
N VAL A 572 -1.27 23.08 3.58
CA VAL A 572 -1.72 24.47 3.54
C VAL A 572 -1.54 25.10 4.91
N VAL A 573 -0.87 26.23 4.96
CA VAL A 573 -0.62 26.99 6.18
C VAL A 573 -1.04 28.44 5.95
N SER A 574 -2.14 28.85 6.56
CA SER A 574 -2.65 30.23 6.47
C SER A 574 -2.28 31.01 7.74
N THR A 575 -1.62 32.16 7.57
CA THR A 575 -1.20 33.01 8.70
C THR A 575 -2.35 33.93 9.13
N SER A 576 -2.42 34.24 10.44
CA SER A 576 -3.41 35.16 10.97
C SER A 576 -3.25 36.56 10.41
N HIS A 577 -4.38 37.27 10.24
CA HIS A 577 -4.40 38.72 9.99
C HIS A 577 -4.06 39.53 11.23
N GLU A 578 -4.36 39.01 12.42
CA GLU A 578 -4.12 39.69 13.68
C GLU A 578 -2.69 39.45 14.19
N ASP A 579 -2.16 40.47 14.87
CA ASP A 579 -0.87 40.37 15.53
C ASP A 579 -1.00 39.61 16.86
N LEU A 580 -0.11 38.66 17.08
CA LEU A 580 -0.05 37.94 18.34
C LEU A 580 0.60 38.80 19.44
N ALA A 581 0.09 38.66 20.67
CA ALA A 581 0.59 39.43 21.81
C ALA A 581 2.07 39.11 22.10
N SER A 582 2.93 40.10 21.97
CA SER A 582 4.35 40.00 22.27
C SER A 582 4.87 41.30 22.95
N TRP A 583 5.92 41.14 23.72
CA TRP A 583 6.67 42.24 24.33
C TRP A 583 8.12 41.90 24.39
N GLN A 584 8.98 42.91 24.17
CA GLN A 584 10.42 42.73 24.18
C GLN A 584 11.10 43.97 24.72
N ALA A 585 12.15 43.79 25.55
CA ALA A 585 13.04 44.87 25.98
C ALA A 585 14.44 44.36 26.24
N THR A 586 15.43 45.24 26.04
CA THR A 586 16.84 44.95 26.27
C THR A 586 17.29 45.68 27.53
N PHE A 587 18.02 44.96 28.38
CA PHE A 587 18.50 45.42 29.67
C PHE A 587 20.03 45.27 29.77
N PRO A 588 20.74 46.16 30.50
CA PRO A 588 22.10 45.88 30.93
C PRO A 588 22.18 44.63 31.80
N ALA A 589 23.23 43.81 31.65
CA ALA A 589 23.41 42.59 32.44
C ALA A 589 23.94 42.93 33.86
N GLU A 590 23.11 43.56 34.65
CA GLU A 590 23.40 44.02 36.03
C GLU A 590 22.39 43.39 37.00
N ALA A 591 22.83 43.08 38.24
CA ALA A 591 21.99 42.37 39.23
C ALA A 591 20.68 43.11 39.55
N ILE A 592 20.67 44.46 39.55
CA ILE A 592 19.48 45.26 39.81
C ILE A 592 18.41 45.09 38.71
N ARG A 593 18.82 44.73 37.49
CA ARG A 593 17.94 44.57 36.31
C ARG A 593 17.12 43.30 36.36
N VAL A 594 17.50 42.31 37.19
CA VAL A 594 16.70 41.11 37.41
C VAL A 594 15.32 41.48 37.96
N SER A 595 15.27 42.36 38.99
CA SER A 595 14.00 42.83 39.57
C SER A 595 13.17 43.64 38.58
N GLU A 596 13.85 44.45 37.75
CA GLU A 596 13.21 45.25 36.72
C GLU A 596 12.59 44.35 35.61
N ALA A 597 13.37 43.38 35.09
CA ALA A 597 12.90 42.42 34.11
C ALA A 597 11.69 41.64 34.63
N ARG A 598 11.74 41.13 35.87
CA ARG A 598 10.61 40.45 36.53
C ARG A 598 9.38 41.34 36.61
N ARG A 599 9.54 42.62 37.02
CA ARG A 599 8.42 43.56 37.12
C ARG A 599 7.80 43.84 35.75
N HIS A 600 8.58 44.01 34.69
CA HIS A 600 8.08 44.18 33.34
C HIS A 600 7.33 42.94 32.86
N ALA A 601 7.82 41.74 33.14
CA ALA A 601 7.14 40.49 32.82
C ALA A 601 5.77 40.42 33.54
N GLN A 602 5.75 40.71 34.84
CA GLN A 602 4.53 40.71 35.63
C GLN A 602 3.48 41.67 35.03
N LEU A 603 3.82 42.95 34.82
CA LEU A 603 2.93 43.97 34.28
C LEU A 603 2.38 43.60 32.88
N THR A 604 3.26 42.97 32.07
CA THR A 604 2.90 42.53 30.72
C THR A 604 1.91 41.38 30.78
N PHE A 605 2.13 40.40 31.62
CA PHE A 605 1.25 39.25 31.79
C PHE A 605 -0.10 39.66 32.41
N GLU A 606 -0.11 40.60 33.39
CA GLU A 606 -1.34 41.16 33.93
C GLU A 606 -2.15 41.89 32.84
N ARG A 607 -1.50 42.69 31.97
CA ARG A 607 -2.14 43.35 30.83
C ARG A 607 -2.76 42.35 29.84
N TRP A 608 -2.11 41.21 29.65
CA TRP A 608 -2.58 40.16 28.80
C TRP A 608 -3.69 39.30 29.46
N GLY A 609 -4.08 39.57 30.71
CA GLY A 609 -5.10 38.84 31.44
C GLY A 609 -4.70 37.41 31.78
N VAL A 610 -3.41 37.16 32.01
CA VAL A 610 -2.91 35.86 32.43
C VAL A 610 -3.34 35.62 33.89
N PRO A 611 -3.80 34.41 34.25
CA PRO A 611 -4.18 34.11 35.62
C PRO A 611 -2.99 34.24 36.59
N ARG A 612 -3.28 34.70 37.83
CA ARG A 612 -2.25 35.05 38.82
C ARG A 612 -1.21 33.95 39.13
N ALA A 613 -1.68 32.72 39.23
CA ALA A 613 -0.77 31.57 39.50
C ALA A 613 0.27 31.38 38.41
N GLN A 614 -0.13 31.54 37.15
CA GLN A 614 0.79 31.45 36.00
C GLN A 614 1.74 32.65 35.92
N ILE A 615 1.28 33.85 36.31
CA ILE A 615 2.13 35.02 36.42
C ILE A 615 3.20 34.80 37.47
N GLU A 616 2.84 34.35 38.66
CA GLU A 616 3.79 34.07 39.76
C GLU A 616 4.84 33.04 39.32
N LEU A 617 4.39 31.94 38.67
CA LEU A 617 5.28 30.91 38.14
C LEU A 617 6.22 31.50 37.05
N ALA A 618 5.68 32.16 36.04
CA ALA A 618 6.49 32.69 34.95
C ALA A 618 7.49 33.73 35.44
N CYS A 619 7.09 34.57 36.39
CA CYS A 619 7.96 35.58 36.99
C CYS A 619 9.09 34.96 37.85
N LEU A 620 8.82 33.83 38.52
CA LEU A 620 9.86 33.07 39.22
C LEU A 620 10.88 32.57 38.20
N LEU A 621 10.44 31.89 37.12
CA LEU A 621 11.34 31.34 36.10
C LEU A 621 12.09 32.42 35.34
N VAL A 622 11.47 33.58 35.05
CA VAL A 622 12.15 34.78 34.51
C VAL A 622 13.32 35.20 35.43
N SER A 623 13.07 35.26 36.73
CA SER A 623 14.12 35.64 37.70
C SER A 623 15.30 34.68 37.66
N GLU A 624 15.05 33.36 37.61
CA GLU A 624 16.10 32.34 37.58
C GLU A 624 16.93 32.42 36.29
N VAL A 625 16.25 32.51 35.13
CA VAL A 625 16.95 32.57 33.83
C VAL A 625 17.74 33.86 33.68
N VAL A 626 17.16 35.02 34.05
CA VAL A 626 17.86 36.32 33.97
C VAL A 626 19.01 36.39 34.96
N THR A 627 18.86 35.83 36.18
CA THR A 627 19.96 35.73 37.15
C THR A 627 21.14 34.96 36.58
N ASN A 628 20.89 33.85 35.93
CA ASN A 628 21.90 33.03 35.26
C ASN A 628 22.65 33.83 34.18
N VAL A 629 21.90 34.60 33.37
CA VAL A 629 22.54 35.50 32.38
C VAL A 629 23.42 36.54 33.03
N VAL A 630 22.95 37.25 34.05
CA VAL A 630 23.70 38.26 34.76
C VAL A 630 24.97 37.69 35.39
N LEU A 631 24.90 36.54 36.05
CA LEU A 631 26.04 35.88 36.66
C LEU A 631 27.12 35.45 35.66
N HIS A 632 26.71 34.99 34.49
CA HIS A 632 27.65 34.47 33.48
C HIS A 632 28.14 35.50 32.49
N THR A 633 27.34 36.54 32.18
CA THR A 633 27.72 37.61 31.25
C THR A 633 28.50 38.73 31.92
N ALA A 634 28.30 38.97 33.24
CA ALA A 634 29.01 39.97 34.01
C ALA A 634 30.49 39.61 34.31
N THR A 635 30.85 38.34 34.22
CA THR A 635 32.25 37.93 34.45
C THR A 635 33.05 38.21 33.19
N PRO A 636 34.06 39.12 33.19
CA PRO A 636 34.88 39.35 32.03
C PRO A 636 35.53 38.05 31.62
N ALA A 637 35.36 37.64 30.38
CA ALA A 637 36.09 36.53 29.81
C ALA A 637 37.59 36.88 29.93
N ARG A 638 38.25 36.40 31.00
CA ARG A 638 39.70 36.38 31.02
C ARG A 638 40.09 35.61 29.78
N ARG A 639 40.67 36.29 28.79
CA ARG A 639 41.49 35.68 27.76
C ARG A 639 42.49 34.78 28.49
N ARG A 640 42.09 33.54 28.77
CA ARG A 640 43.07 32.52 29.08
C ARG A 640 43.82 32.30 27.77
N HIS A 641 44.96 32.88 27.68
CA HIS A 641 46.03 32.39 26.85
C HIS A 641 46.01 30.87 26.96
N ARG A 642 45.91 30.22 25.85
CA ARG A 642 46.13 28.82 25.66
C ARG A 642 47.52 28.45 26.19
N MET A 643 47.63 28.17 27.48
CA MET A 643 48.72 27.36 27.98
C MET A 643 48.38 25.94 27.63
N ALA A 644 49.07 25.42 26.63
CA ALA A 644 49.13 24.01 26.33
C ALA A 644 49.52 23.27 27.61
N LEU A 645 48.59 22.55 28.21
CA LEU A 645 48.90 21.41 29.08
C LEU A 645 49.22 20.25 28.14
N GLU A 646 50.49 20.01 27.89
CA GLU A 646 50.97 18.76 27.36
C GLU A 646 50.61 17.64 28.39
N PRO A 647 49.90 16.60 28.03
CA PRO A 647 49.91 15.40 28.82
C PRO A 647 51.22 14.66 28.53
N ALA A 648 52.03 14.53 29.55
CA ALA A 648 53.24 13.70 29.52
C ALA A 648 52.83 12.24 29.21
N GLY A 649 53.35 11.72 28.07
CA GLY A 649 53.46 10.28 27.84
C GLY A 649 52.51 9.64 26.82
N ALA A 650 52.37 10.22 25.62
CA ALA A 650 51.87 9.44 24.49
C ALA A 650 52.87 9.47 23.31
N PRO A 651 53.09 8.36 22.61
CA PRO A 651 54.10 8.32 21.53
C PRO A 651 53.67 9.16 20.34
N VAL A 652 54.58 9.96 19.84
CA VAL A 652 54.44 10.80 18.65
C VAL A 652 54.37 9.90 17.41
N VAL A 653 53.24 9.92 16.69
CA VAL A 653 53.16 9.40 15.34
C VAL A 653 53.52 10.55 14.38
N PRO A 654 54.58 10.45 13.56
CA PRO A 654 54.93 11.51 12.63
C PRO A 654 53.99 11.46 11.41
N GLY A 655 53.30 12.55 11.13
CA GLY A 655 52.63 12.70 9.84
C GLY A 655 51.27 13.41 9.79
N ALA A 656 50.66 13.80 10.92
CA ALA A 656 49.42 14.59 10.89
C ALA A 656 49.76 16.07 11.22
N GLY A 657 49.84 16.89 10.21
CA GLY A 657 49.86 18.34 10.36
C GLY A 657 48.56 18.86 11.02
N PRO A 658 48.62 20.03 11.67
CA PRO A 658 47.44 20.61 12.32
C PRO A 658 46.37 20.87 11.25
N MET A 659 45.21 20.30 11.41
CA MET A 659 44.03 20.64 10.61
C MET A 659 43.73 22.12 10.83
N ALA A 660 43.95 22.90 9.79
CA ALA A 660 43.51 24.29 9.73
C ALA A 660 41.96 24.28 9.80
N VAL A 661 41.45 25.06 10.74
CA VAL A 661 40.03 25.44 10.74
C VAL A 661 39.80 26.21 9.43
N PRO A 662 38.83 25.82 8.58
CA PRO A 662 38.57 26.56 7.36
C PRO A 662 38.21 27.99 7.72
N ALA A 663 38.99 28.95 7.23
CA ALA A 663 38.62 30.34 7.18
C ALA A 663 37.51 30.47 6.12
N GLY A 664 36.32 30.81 6.54
CA GLY A 664 35.19 30.97 5.62
C GLY A 664 33.81 30.79 6.28
N TRP A 665 33.71 31.17 7.55
CA TRP A 665 32.37 31.39 8.12
C TRP A 665 32.09 32.89 7.96
N ASP A 666 31.49 33.24 6.84
CA ASP A 666 30.90 34.56 6.67
C ASP A 666 29.74 34.72 7.63
N SER A 667 29.83 35.75 8.44
CA SER A 667 28.96 36.03 9.59
C SER A 667 27.61 36.63 9.21
N ASP A 668 27.20 36.57 7.94
CA ASP A 668 26.04 37.33 7.45
C ASP A 668 24.77 36.49 7.22
N GLU A 669 24.77 35.16 7.56
CA GLU A 669 23.71 34.24 7.15
C GLU A 669 22.61 33.91 8.18
N PHE A 670 22.58 34.52 9.39
CA PHE A 670 21.54 34.18 10.36
C PHE A 670 20.51 35.30 10.52
N GLY A 671 19.52 35.30 9.62
CA GLY A 671 18.33 36.15 9.72
C GLY A 671 17.23 35.53 10.58
N ASP A 672 17.52 35.15 11.85
CA ASP A 672 16.55 34.54 12.76
C ASP A 672 15.64 35.55 13.51
N GLY A 673 15.72 36.84 13.14
CA GLY A 673 15.02 37.92 13.87
C GLY A 673 15.52 38.12 15.28
N SER A 674 16.68 37.53 15.64
CA SER A 674 17.33 37.76 16.94
C SER A 674 17.95 39.15 17.00
N PRO A 675 17.77 39.89 18.09
CA PRO A 675 18.39 41.22 18.23
C PRO A 675 19.92 41.07 18.33
N GLY A 676 20.68 41.78 17.49
CA GLY A 676 22.11 41.91 17.66
C GLY A 676 22.41 42.49 19.06
N LEU A 677 23.14 41.77 19.91
CA LEU A 677 23.34 42.13 21.31
C LEU A 677 24.68 42.83 21.53
N PRO A 678 24.72 44.08 22.01
CA PRO A 678 25.94 44.66 22.48
C PRO A 678 26.49 43.91 23.71
N ALA A 679 27.80 43.78 23.82
CA ALA A 679 28.44 43.10 24.96
C ALA A 679 27.88 43.65 26.29
N ARG A 680 27.48 42.76 27.21
CA ARG A 680 26.89 43.02 28.54
C ARG A 680 25.43 43.48 28.55
N THR A 681 24.63 43.07 27.61
CA THR A 681 23.17 43.21 27.68
C THR A 681 22.50 41.88 27.56
N PHE A 682 21.24 41.81 27.97
CA PHE A 682 20.34 40.72 27.64
C PHE A 682 19.00 41.25 27.14
N THR A 683 18.31 40.52 26.31
CA THR A 683 16.97 40.86 25.84
C THR A 683 15.99 39.85 26.39
N LEU A 684 14.94 40.36 27.06
CA LEU A 684 13.79 39.54 27.49
C LEU A 684 12.67 39.70 26.46
N ARG A 685 12.20 38.60 25.92
CA ARG A 685 11.05 38.52 25.02
C ARG A 685 9.95 37.69 25.66
N LEU A 686 8.75 38.22 25.66
CA LEU A 686 7.54 37.56 26.18
C LEU A 686 6.56 37.40 25.05
N ARG A 687 5.91 36.25 24.98
CA ARG A 687 4.92 35.91 23.98
C ARG A 687 3.73 35.24 24.65
N ARG A 688 2.52 35.55 24.22
CA ARG A 688 1.30 34.90 24.65
C ARG A 688 0.60 34.22 23.49
N GLY A 689 0.37 32.93 23.61
CA GLY A 689 -0.50 32.15 22.77
C GLY A 689 -1.82 31.80 23.47
N ALA A 690 -2.64 31.01 22.81
CA ALA A 690 -3.94 30.57 23.36
C ALA A 690 -3.75 29.62 24.55
N ALA A 691 -2.78 28.72 24.50
CA ALA A 691 -2.56 27.67 25.49
C ALA A 691 -1.31 27.87 26.36
N ALA A 692 -0.38 28.74 25.97
CA ALA A 692 0.91 28.89 26.65
C ALA A 692 1.46 30.30 26.61
N LEU A 693 2.34 30.59 27.58
CA LEU A 693 3.27 31.72 27.56
C LEU A 693 4.64 31.20 27.19
N TRP A 694 5.31 31.90 26.30
CA TRP A 694 6.72 31.65 25.99
C TRP A 694 7.57 32.85 26.44
N VAL A 695 8.66 32.53 27.10
CA VAL A 695 9.63 33.47 27.55
C VAL A 695 10.99 33.10 26.96
N GLU A 696 11.66 34.07 26.31
CA GLU A 696 12.99 33.92 25.78
C GLU A 696 13.90 34.98 26.39
N VAL A 697 15.08 34.57 26.81
CA VAL A 697 16.15 35.47 27.28
C VAL A 697 17.37 35.28 26.39
N PHE A 698 17.71 36.35 25.69
CA PHE A 698 18.84 36.37 24.77
C PHE A 698 20.05 37.01 25.45
N ASP A 699 21.23 36.40 25.35
CA ASP A 699 22.47 36.91 25.87
C ASP A 699 23.64 36.60 24.96
N ALA A 700 24.76 37.38 25.13
CA ALA A 700 25.96 37.28 24.30
C ALA A 700 26.96 36.18 24.73
N ASP A 701 26.59 35.29 25.68
CA ASP A 701 27.46 34.18 26.09
C ASP A 701 27.21 32.95 25.22
N LEU A 702 28.21 32.54 24.45
CA LEU A 702 28.13 31.37 23.55
C LEU A 702 28.01 30.00 24.27
N ARG A 703 28.19 29.96 25.58
CA ARG A 703 28.13 28.71 26.35
C ARG A 703 26.68 28.36 26.65
N LEU A 704 26.23 27.24 26.12
CA LEU A 704 24.89 26.72 26.41
C LEU A 704 24.79 26.30 27.89
N PRO A 705 23.66 26.59 28.55
CA PRO A 705 23.45 26.21 29.94
C PRO A 705 23.35 24.69 30.07
N ARG A 706 23.83 24.14 31.20
CA ARG A 706 23.71 22.72 31.53
C ARG A 706 23.19 22.59 32.94
N ILE A 707 22.23 21.68 33.12
CA ILE A 707 21.79 21.31 34.46
C ILE A 707 22.96 20.64 35.18
N ARG A 708 23.31 21.17 36.36
CA ARG A 708 24.29 20.54 37.27
C ARG A 708 23.49 19.87 38.40
N SER A 709 23.85 18.67 38.75
CA SER A 709 23.41 18.06 40.02
C SER A 709 24.01 18.88 41.16
N ALA A 710 23.22 19.77 41.79
CA ALA A 710 23.66 20.51 42.94
C ALA A 710 23.71 19.54 44.14
N GLY A 711 24.87 19.48 44.82
CA GLY A 711 24.96 18.81 46.11
C GLY A 711 24.09 19.54 47.17
N GLU A 712 23.68 18.90 48.22
CA GLU A 712 22.79 19.45 49.28
C GLU A 712 23.30 20.74 49.92
N THR A 713 24.59 21.09 49.72
CA THR A 713 25.27 22.23 50.34
C THR A 713 25.56 23.41 49.37
N ASP A 714 25.25 23.30 48.07
CA ASP A 714 25.53 24.34 47.12
C ASP A 714 24.43 25.42 47.09
N GLU A 715 24.74 26.66 47.48
CA GLU A 715 23.84 27.82 47.38
C GLU A 715 23.66 28.31 45.94
N GLY A 716 24.44 27.81 44.99
CA GLY A 716 24.38 28.19 43.55
C GLY A 716 24.10 27.02 42.64
N GLY A 717 23.29 27.21 41.57
CA GLY A 717 23.06 26.21 40.53
C GLY A 717 21.66 25.57 40.52
N ARG A 718 20.76 25.98 41.40
CA ARG A 718 19.36 25.45 41.48
C ARG A 718 18.41 26.11 40.45
N GLY A 719 18.78 27.23 39.83
CA GLY A 719 17.91 28.00 38.96
C GLY A 719 17.43 27.22 37.73
N LEU A 720 18.32 26.57 37.00
CA LEU A 720 17.96 25.75 35.84
C LEU A 720 17.20 24.44 36.24
N TYR A 721 17.49 23.90 37.42
CA TYR A 721 16.72 22.78 37.97
C TYR A 721 15.27 23.18 38.25
N LEU A 722 15.05 24.40 38.78
CA LEU A 722 13.68 24.92 38.96
C LEU A 722 12.97 25.15 37.62
N VAL A 723 13.68 25.64 36.62
CA VAL A 723 13.11 25.74 35.26
C VAL A 723 12.72 24.38 34.72
N ASP A 724 13.58 23.38 34.88
CA ASP A 724 13.32 22.01 34.43
C ASP A 724 12.11 21.36 35.12
N GLN A 725 11.91 21.61 36.41
CA GLN A 725 10.82 21.04 37.18
C GLN A 725 9.48 21.77 37.02
N LEU A 726 9.50 23.05 36.69
CA LEU A 726 8.29 23.90 36.75
C LEU A 726 7.80 24.39 35.38
N ALA A 727 8.67 24.45 34.37
CA ALA A 727 8.26 24.74 33.00
C ALA A 727 7.64 23.51 32.35
N THR A 728 6.69 23.71 31.46
CA THR A 728 6.16 22.62 30.59
C THR A 728 7.22 22.09 29.66
N ARG A 729 7.97 23.01 29.07
CA ARG A 729 9.13 22.76 28.21
C ARG A 729 10.14 23.90 28.40
N TRP A 730 11.40 23.62 28.29
CA TRP A 730 12.44 24.62 28.22
C TRP A 730 13.61 24.14 27.39
N GLY A 731 14.48 25.07 26.99
CA GLY A 731 15.66 24.73 26.21
C GLY A 731 16.57 25.92 26.01
N SER A 732 17.62 25.70 25.25
CA SER A 732 18.53 26.76 24.83
C SER A 732 18.96 26.53 23.40
N ARG A 733 19.09 27.61 22.63
CA ARG A 733 19.59 27.58 21.26
C ARG A 733 20.69 28.57 21.03
N PRO A 734 21.68 28.25 20.19
CA PRO A 734 22.66 29.23 19.75
C PRO A 734 21.99 30.26 18.83
N ILE A 735 22.43 31.51 18.91
CA ILE A 735 22.09 32.58 17.97
C ILE A 735 23.40 33.18 17.44
N LYS A 736 23.34 34.05 16.40
CA LYS A 736 24.48 34.62 15.72
C LYS A 736 25.55 35.16 16.69
N ASP A 737 25.14 35.91 17.72
CA ASP A 737 26.05 36.61 18.64
C ASP A 737 25.87 36.19 20.10
N GLY A 738 25.41 34.93 20.36
CA GLY A 738 25.19 34.48 21.72
C GLY A 738 24.29 33.23 21.78
N LYS A 739 23.35 33.23 22.74
CA LYS A 739 22.36 32.18 22.91
C LYS A 739 21.01 32.77 23.32
N ALA A 740 19.95 31.99 23.10
CA ALA A 740 18.64 32.19 23.69
C ALA A 740 18.33 31.03 24.65
N VAL A 741 17.89 31.35 25.86
CA VAL A 741 17.31 30.41 26.81
C VAL A 741 15.82 30.67 26.86
N TRP A 742 15.01 29.65 26.66
CA TRP A 742 13.57 29.80 26.61
C TRP A 742 12.85 28.79 27.51
N PHE A 743 11.65 29.14 27.93
CA PHE A 743 10.75 28.24 28.64
C PHE A 743 9.28 28.52 28.32
N GLU A 744 8.45 27.53 28.55
CA GLU A 744 7.01 27.54 28.32
C GLU A 744 6.26 27.30 29.63
N VAL A 745 5.21 28.13 29.86
CA VAL A 745 4.29 28.00 30.97
C VAL A 745 2.88 27.85 30.42
N PRO A 746 2.10 26.81 30.81
CA PRO A 746 0.77 26.61 30.30
C PRO A 746 -0.19 27.68 30.83
N VAL A 747 -1.05 28.20 29.96
CA VAL A 747 -2.15 29.09 30.33
C VAL A 747 -3.43 28.29 30.29
N SER A 748 -4.00 27.99 31.46
CA SER A 748 -5.32 27.33 31.48
C SER A 748 -6.35 28.34 31.02
N PRO A 749 -7.29 27.96 30.13
CA PRO A 749 -8.47 28.77 29.86
C PRO A 749 -9.21 28.95 31.18
N SER A 750 -9.57 30.21 31.51
CA SER A 750 -10.29 30.56 32.72
C SER A 750 -11.65 29.82 32.74
N GLY A 751 -11.76 28.76 33.56
CA GLY A 751 -13.06 28.09 33.78
C GLY A 751 -13.08 26.56 33.86
N ALA A 752 -11.99 25.84 33.70
CA ALA A 752 -12.00 24.39 33.87
C ALA A 752 -11.63 24.00 35.33
N PRO A 753 -12.49 23.24 36.05
CA PRO A 753 -12.18 22.79 37.42
C PRO A 753 -10.99 21.82 37.43
N ALA A 754 -10.23 21.92 38.51
CA ALA A 754 -8.92 21.25 38.70
C ALA A 754 -8.95 19.69 38.74
N ASP A 755 -10.09 19.07 38.54
CA ASP A 755 -10.29 17.61 38.79
C ASP A 755 -10.07 16.72 37.51
N GLU A 756 -10.01 17.29 36.33
CA GLU A 756 -9.78 16.48 35.11
C GLU A 756 -8.29 16.17 34.81
N ARG A 757 -7.36 16.86 35.48
CA ARG A 757 -5.90 16.69 35.24
C ARG A 757 -5.30 15.40 35.81
N ARG A 758 -5.97 14.72 36.73
CA ARG A 758 -5.51 13.43 37.28
C ARG A 758 -5.87 12.22 36.42
N ARG A 759 -6.77 12.37 35.46
CA ARG A 759 -7.21 11.25 34.60
C ARG A 759 -6.48 11.17 33.25
N ALA A 760 -5.86 12.25 32.79
CA ALA A 760 -5.11 12.27 31.53
C ALA A 760 -3.63 11.88 31.64
N GLY A 761 -3.10 11.70 32.86
CA GLY A 761 -1.69 11.41 33.15
C GLY A 761 -1.37 9.92 33.40
N VAL A 762 -2.33 9.01 33.20
CA VAL A 762 -2.11 7.56 33.39
C VAL A 762 -2.62 6.84 32.14
N SER A 763 -1.94 7.05 31.02
CA SER A 763 -1.98 6.14 29.86
C SER A 763 -0.95 6.68 28.84
N ALA A 764 0.31 6.33 29.05
CA ALA A 764 1.36 6.38 28.06
C ALA A 764 2.09 5.04 28.11
#